data_54b9a6748b7ddf98db4b023e8422195f
#
_entry.id   54b9a6748b7ddf98db4b023e8422195f
#
_cell.length_a   1.000
_cell.length_b   1.000
_cell.length_c   1.000
_cell.angle_alpha   90.00
_cell.angle_beta   90.00
_cell.angle_gamma   90.00
#
_symmetry.space_group_name_H-M   'P 1'
#
loop_
_entity.id
_entity.type
_entity.pdbx_description
1 polymer ?
#
loop_
_entity_poly.entity_id
_entity_poly.type
_entity_poly.pdbx_seq_one_letter_code
_entity_poly.pdbx_strand_id
1 'polypeptide(L)'
;MMRKLFFILFILLILTTIKSNAQYFQNLSVGNGLSQPSVMAIGQDTLGRMWFGTREGLNVYDGGKIKYYKGEVDNGKDGKLWIGNSISSIVSENLVDGNKVYFISDFFLYAYDVQTELFCKIDNRGKVTAMTAYKGNILYAQRNNIFLYDLKTHKKSIYKILPESTSVNVIEVDRDNMYVGTTDGIIISPFGALWEEQYLLPGEDIYRIYEDSKHNLWIGTRMNGLYRRVNDRIEKIPLCPNGINGIIDPQIREFVEDDDGNIWFGTFMGLQKYDIKNHTYAAVNIPQYAGGLNHPSIFSLFKDRQGNIWAGSYFGGVNYFNPTRNSVIHYDYQAKDLSSLYYSYIGEMIMDKRGNLWISTDGGGVSCIDRGWRTVEQFTATPLSRHGLPHNNVKSMCYDMDNDMLYIGTHLGGLSRYDIKKKIFYNYSTDYKSPVMPGRIIHHVKKWKNKIVVSSREGVFLLDTRSNRFTHLPDCFGEAMIFDIDKNGTFYTTSGNNIKAISLDAPHKQEIISLHALGEVSHILSVDKKLYICTLGSGMIVYDTSLKTINTYTSYNSNLPSNYCYSSRLTLNGKLILIGDRGITMFDTDKKTFASIKQDYLKAPIIYGCGICISKENIIYVGDTKGITRVEESDFLSPLQHKQPIYFSNINVNNAIIHPSEEGKILKKSLAFTDRIDLASSQNNIIIELLVLII
;
A
#
# COMPACT_ATOMS: atom_id res chain seq x y z
N MET A 1 -6.33 -8.50 -48.78
CA MET A 1 -7.18 -8.79 -47.64
C MET A 1 -6.37 -9.41 -46.51
N MET A 2 -5.58 -10.46 -46.71
CA MET A 2 -4.74 -11.11 -45.68
C MET A 2 -3.72 -10.18 -44.97
N ARG A 3 -3.02 -9.26 -45.66
CA ARG A 3 -2.10 -8.28 -45.04
C ARG A 3 -2.79 -7.29 -44.09
N LYS A 4 -4.03 -6.89 -44.36
CA LYS A 4 -4.81 -6.06 -43.42
C LYS A 4 -5.29 -6.84 -42.20
N LEU A 5 -5.62 -8.13 -42.38
CA LEU A 5 -6.01 -9.01 -41.27
C LEU A 5 -4.80 -9.31 -40.35
N PHE A 6 -3.61 -9.52 -40.93
CA PHE A 6 -2.37 -9.72 -40.18
C PHE A 6 -1.96 -8.45 -39.41
N PHE A 7 -2.15 -7.26 -39.97
CA PHE A 7 -1.88 -5.99 -39.33
C PHE A 7 -2.88 -5.70 -38.18
N ILE A 8 -4.15 -6.06 -38.36
CA ILE A 8 -5.19 -5.96 -37.33
C ILE A 8 -4.94 -7.00 -36.23
N LEU A 9 -4.55 -8.24 -36.57
CA LEU A 9 -4.17 -9.25 -35.57
C LEU A 9 -2.90 -8.85 -34.82
N PHE A 10 -1.92 -8.23 -35.48
CA PHE A 10 -0.68 -7.73 -34.85
C PHE A 10 -0.96 -6.53 -33.94
N ILE A 11 -1.86 -5.63 -34.31
CA ILE A 11 -2.32 -4.53 -33.45
C ILE A 11 -3.16 -5.08 -32.27
N LEU A 12 -4.00 -6.09 -32.47
CA LEU A 12 -4.74 -6.76 -31.41
C LEU A 12 -3.79 -7.53 -30.45
N LEU A 13 -2.72 -8.14 -30.97
CA LEU A 13 -1.72 -8.82 -30.13
C LEU A 13 -0.89 -7.82 -29.31
N ILE A 14 -0.63 -6.61 -29.83
CA ILE A 14 0.07 -5.54 -29.10
C ILE A 14 -0.83 -4.91 -28.03
N LEU A 15 -2.16 -4.95 -28.22
CA LEU A 15 -3.13 -4.40 -27.26
C LEU A 15 -3.45 -5.33 -26.06
N THR A 16 -2.96 -6.57 -26.08
CA THR A 16 -3.34 -7.57 -25.06
C THR A 16 -2.38 -7.75 -23.90
N THR A 17 -1.27 -7.00 -23.78
CA THR A 17 -0.31 -7.22 -22.68
C THR A 17 0.39 -5.96 -22.17
N ILE A 18 -0.33 -4.89 -21.91
CA ILE A 18 0.18 -3.91 -20.94
C ILE A 18 -0.61 -4.09 -19.66
N LYS A 19 -0.28 -5.13 -18.90
CA LYS A 19 -0.51 -5.10 -17.44
C LYS A 19 0.52 -4.13 -16.89
N SER A 20 0.21 -2.86 -16.88
CA SER A 20 0.89 -1.91 -16.03
C SER A 20 0.55 -2.31 -14.58
N ASN A 21 1.44 -3.05 -13.94
CA ASN A 21 1.39 -3.24 -12.50
C ASN A 21 1.77 -1.90 -11.87
N ALA A 22 0.81 -1.04 -11.63
CA ALA A 22 1.04 0.17 -10.88
C ALA A 22 1.39 -0.25 -9.44
N GLN A 23 2.64 -0.02 -9.04
CA GLN A 23 3.14 -0.24 -7.69
C GLN A 23 2.72 0.94 -6.82
N TYR A 24 2.07 0.69 -5.70
CA TYR A 24 1.78 1.72 -4.70
C TYR A 24 2.96 1.88 -3.74
N PHE A 25 3.46 3.11 -3.60
CA PHE A 25 4.53 3.47 -2.68
C PHE A 25 4.00 4.27 -1.52
N GLN A 26 4.41 3.89 -0.32
CA GLN A 26 4.37 4.77 0.84
C GLN A 26 5.63 5.62 0.87
N ASN A 27 5.56 6.77 1.52
CA ASN A 27 6.59 7.79 1.41
C ASN A 27 6.96 8.38 2.76
N LEU A 28 8.26 8.55 3.00
CA LEU A 28 8.81 9.34 4.10
C LEU A 28 9.62 10.50 3.53
N SER A 29 9.29 11.71 3.94
CA SER A 29 9.88 12.95 3.46
C SER A 29 10.36 13.84 4.61
N VAL A 30 10.86 15.02 4.29
CA VAL A 30 11.19 16.04 5.29
C VAL A 30 9.97 16.42 6.15
N GLY A 31 8.76 16.38 5.58
CA GLY A 31 7.50 16.58 6.32
C GLY A 31 7.23 15.53 7.39
N ASN A 32 7.84 14.33 7.28
CA ASN A 32 7.77 13.25 8.27
C ASN A 32 8.94 13.28 9.27
N GLY A 33 9.86 14.26 9.17
CA GLY A 33 11.01 14.40 10.06
C GLY A 33 12.36 13.98 9.48
N LEU A 34 12.43 13.59 8.19
CA LEU A 34 13.69 13.26 7.53
C LEU A 34 14.58 14.51 7.46
N SER A 35 15.87 14.38 7.80
CA SER A 35 16.81 15.51 7.86
C SER A 35 17.03 16.19 6.52
N GLN A 36 16.95 15.42 5.41
CA GLN A 36 17.18 15.92 4.05
C GLN A 36 16.62 14.91 3.01
N PRO A 37 16.09 15.34 1.85
CA PRO A 37 15.35 14.45 0.94
C PRO A 37 16.21 13.51 0.08
N SER A 38 17.57 13.67 0.05
CA SER A 38 18.46 12.78 -0.72
C SER A 38 18.95 11.63 0.14
N VAL A 39 18.40 10.44 -0.08
CA VAL A 39 18.70 9.24 0.70
C VAL A 39 19.68 8.34 -0.08
N MET A 40 20.91 8.24 0.43
CA MET A 40 22.04 7.60 -0.23
C MET A 40 22.24 6.15 0.22
N ALA A 41 21.83 5.81 1.44
CA ALA A 41 22.00 4.48 2.03
C ALA A 41 20.81 4.14 2.93
N ILE A 42 20.48 2.84 3.01
CA ILE A 42 19.41 2.31 3.85
C ILE A 42 19.92 1.05 4.54
N GLY A 43 19.51 0.84 5.80
CA GLY A 43 19.79 -0.36 6.58
C GLY A 43 18.72 -0.60 7.63
N GLN A 44 18.74 -1.76 8.29
CA GLN A 44 17.81 -2.13 9.34
C GLN A 44 18.57 -2.68 10.55
N ASP A 45 18.30 -2.15 11.77
CA ASP A 45 18.95 -2.66 12.97
C ASP A 45 18.26 -3.90 13.57
N THR A 46 18.81 -4.43 14.67
CA THR A 46 18.28 -5.63 15.34
C THR A 46 16.90 -5.45 15.95
N LEU A 47 16.53 -4.23 16.30
CA LEU A 47 15.18 -3.89 16.75
C LEU A 47 14.19 -3.77 15.58
N GLY A 48 14.69 -3.79 14.32
CA GLY A 48 13.88 -3.65 13.12
C GLY A 48 13.68 -2.20 12.67
N ARG A 49 14.29 -1.22 13.36
CA ARG A 49 14.21 0.19 12.96
C ARG A 49 14.98 0.39 11.67
N MET A 50 14.42 1.25 10.79
CA MET A 50 15.06 1.58 9.53
C MET A 50 16.01 2.77 9.68
N TRP A 51 17.20 2.64 9.09
CA TRP A 51 18.24 3.66 9.09
C TRP A 51 18.43 4.24 7.70
N PHE A 52 18.44 5.56 7.61
CA PHE A 52 18.58 6.28 6.34
C PHE A 52 19.77 7.22 6.40
N GLY A 53 20.73 7.00 5.53
CA GLY A 53 21.85 7.89 5.29
C GLY A 53 21.48 8.97 4.30
N THR A 54 21.54 10.23 4.69
CA THR A 54 21.26 11.37 3.82
C THR A 54 22.52 12.23 3.62
N ARG A 55 22.42 13.27 2.79
CA ARG A 55 23.48 14.28 2.66
C ARG A 55 23.62 15.17 3.88
N GLU A 56 22.65 15.14 4.80
CA GLU A 56 22.65 15.93 6.03
C GLU A 56 22.28 15.10 7.25
N GLY A 57 22.97 13.98 7.47
CA GLY A 57 22.88 13.21 8.68
C GLY A 57 22.36 11.79 8.52
N LEU A 58 22.43 11.06 9.62
CA LEU A 58 21.95 9.72 9.80
C LEU A 58 20.57 9.76 10.46
N ASN A 59 19.58 9.14 9.84
CA ASN A 59 18.20 9.12 10.32
C ASN A 59 17.82 7.71 10.77
N VAL A 60 16.99 7.61 11.81
CA VAL A 60 16.41 6.36 12.27
C VAL A 60 14.89 6.51 12.35
N TYR A 61 14.18 5.57 11.72
CA TYR A 61 12.72 5.48 11.69
C TYR A 61 12.26 4.26 12.51
N ASP A 62 11.40 4.50 13.46
CA ASP A 62 10.89 3.50 14.39
C ASP A 62 9.48 2.98 14.05
N GLY A 63 8.98 3.28 12.86
CA GLY A 63 7.60 2.95 12.44
C GLY A 63 6.59 4.08 12.69
N GLY A 64 6.92 5.06 13.52
CA GLY A 64 6.06 6.21 13.83
C GLY A 64 6.75 7.55 13.67
N LYS A 65 7.99 7.64 14.11
CA LYS A 65 8.77 8.90 14.14
C LYS A 65 10.14 8.72 13.52
N ILE A 66 10.67 9.81 12.95
CA ILE A 66 12.05 9.87 12.48
C ILE A 66 12.86 10.73 13.45
N LYS A 67 13.93 10.16 14.01
CA LYS A 67 14.98 10.87 14.73
C LYS A 67 16.20 10.95 13.83
N TYR A 68 16.93 12.05 13.83
CA TYR A 68 18.15 12.17 13.04
C TYR A 68 19.34 12.67 13.86
N TYR A 69 20.53 12.34 13.41
CA TYR A 69 21.82 12.67 14.01
C TYR A 69 22.70 13.34 12.95
N LYS A 70 23.27 14.49 13.26
CA LYS A 70 24.25 15.19 12.42
C LYS A 70 25.18 16.04 13.27
N GLY A 71 26.39 16.29 12.78
CA GLY A 71 27.36 17.11 13.50
C GLY A 71 27.87 16.47 14.78
N GLU A 72 27.70 17.13 15.92
CA GLU A 72 28.10 16.62 17.23
C GLU A 72 27.08 15.67 17.81
N VAL A 73 27.53 14.47 18.19
CA VAL A 73 26.75 13.41 18.87
C VAL A 73 27.43 12.94 20.12
N ASP A 74 26.73 12.25 21.01
CA ASP A 74 27.29 11.71 22.25
C ASP A 74 28.18 10.48 21.97
N ASN A 75 29.35 10.42 22.62
CA ASN A 75 30.29 9.29 22.56
C ASN A 75 30.53 8.63 23.93
N GLY A 76 29.86 9.09 24.96
CA GLY A 76 29.88 8.53 26.32
C GLY A 76 31.12 8.86 27.17
N LYS A 77 32.29 9.13 26.59
CA LYS A 77 33.55 9.33 27.34
C LYS A 77 33.95 10.78 27.48
N ASP A 78 33.93 11.52 26.36
CA ASP A 78 34.40 12.92 26.29
C ASP A 78 33.26 13.87 25.92
N GLY A 79 32.05 13.37 25.91
CA GLY A 79 30.84 14.12 25.68
C GLY A 79 30.44 14.29 24.23
N LYS A 80 31.39 14.46 23.28
CA LYS A 80 31.01 14.81 21.91
C LYS A 80 31.92 14.20 20.83
N LEU A 81 31.30 13.64 19.80
CA LEU A 81 31.93 13.14 18.59
C LEU A 81 31.32 13.80 17.36
N TRP A 82 32.13 14.30 16.47
CA TRP A 82 31.68 14.80 15.19
C TRP A 82 31.53 13.63 14.21
N ILE A 83 30.30 13.36 13.75
CA ILE A 83 30.01 12.26 12.81
C ILE A 83 29.91 12.72 11.35
N GLY A 84 30.12 14.00 11.05
CA GLY A 84 29.99 14.56 9.70
C GLY A 84 28.52 14.78 9.28
N ASN A 85 28.33 14.98 7.99
CA ASN A 85 27.02 15.29 7.43
C ASN A 85 26.57 14.25 6.39
N SER A 86 27.42 13.89 5.44
CA SER A 86 27.01 13.07 4.29
C SER A 86 27.24 11.58 4.54
N ILE A 87 26.15 10.83 4.69
CA ILE A 87 26.18 9.38 4.92
C ILE A 87 26.03 8.65 3.59
N SER A 88 27.06 7.93 3.18
CA SER A 88 27.14 7.28 1.85
C SER A 88 26.90 5.78 1.87
N SER A 89 27.06 5.11 3.02
CA SER A 89 26.85 3.66 3.15
C SER A 89 26.44 3.32 4.57
N ILE A 90 25.61 2.28 4.73
CA ILE A 90 25.17 1.70 6.00
C ILE A 90 25.29 0.18 5.91
N VAL A 91 25.85 -0.46 6.94
CA VAL A 91 25.90 -1.91 7.12
C VAL A 91 25.46 -2.22 8.55
N SER A 92 24.45 -3.06 8.72
CA SER A 92 23.87 -3.43 10.00
C SER A 92 23.49 -4.90 10.10
N GLU A 93 23.44 -5.62 8.98
CA GLU A 93 23.08 -7.01 8.91
C GLU A 93 24.28 -7.93 8.76
N ASN A 94 24.09 -9.21 9.10
CA ASN A 94 25.09 -10.27 8.98
C ASN A 94 26.39 -10.01 9.79
N LEU A 95 26.28 -9.23 10.88
CA LEU A 95 27.40 -8.91 11.77
C LEU A 95 27.37 -9.73 13.06
N VAL A 96 28.55 -10.04 13.60
CA VAL A 96 28.71 -10.85 14.82
C VAL A 96 28.16 -10.11 16.05
N ASP A 97 28.32 -8.78 16.07
CA ASP A 97 27.87 -7.93 17.18
C ASP A 97 26.47 -7.35 16.99
N GLY A 98 25.67 -7.88 16.09
CA GLY A 98 24.28 -7.53 15.73
C GLY A 98 23.60 -6.27 16.31
N ASN A 99 24.16 -5.69 17.34
CA ASN A 99 23.64 -4.51 18.04
C ASN A 99 24.23 -3.18 17.56
N LYS A 100 25.03 -3.19 16.50
CA LYS A 100 25.64 -1.97 15.95
C LYS A 100 25.24 -1.72 14.52
N VAL A 101 25.12 -0.44 14.20
CA VAL A 101 24.94 0.08 12.82
C VAL A 101 26.24 0.77 12.42
N TYR A 102 26.90 0.23 11.42
CA TYR A 102 28.12 0.81 10.85
C TYR A 102 27.79 1.67 9.65
N PHE A 103 28.43 2.83 9.53
CA PHE A 103 28.16 3.75 8.44
C PHE A 103 29.40 4.55 8.03
N ILE A 104 29.44 4.90 6.75
CA ILE A 104 30.44 5.83 6.22
C ILE A 104 29.84 7.23 6.20
N SER A 105 30.49 8.15 6.90
CA SER A 105 30.15 9.56 6.88
C SER A 105 31.36 10.41 6.54
N ASP A 106 31.22 11.29 5.54
CA ASP A 106 32.28 12.14 5.03
C ASP A 106 33.64 11.40 4.81
N PHE A 107 33.51 10.16 4.30
CA PHE A 107 34.58 9.20 4.04
C PHE A 107 35.25 8.57 5.29
N PHE A 108 34.67 8.69 6.47
CA PHE A 108 35.15 8.00 7.66
C PHE A 108 34.18 6.92 8.11
N LEU A 109 34.71 5.87 8.76
CA LEU A 109 33.94 4.76 9.26
C LEU A 109 33.55 4.98 10.73
N TYR A 110 32.25 4.92 10.99
CA TYR A 110 31.64 5.07 12.31
C TYR A 110 30.75 3.88 12.65
N ALA A 111 30.44 3.75 13.94
CA ALA A 111 29.40 2.84 14.42
C ALA A 111 28.48 3.55 15.42
N TYR A 112 27.22 3.16 15.41
CA TYR A 112 26.23 3.46 16.44
C TYR A 112 25.87 2.17 17.16
N ASP A 113 25.98 2.16 18.48
CA ASP A 113 25.59 1.03 19.32
C ASP A 113 24.14 1.17 19.76
N VAL A 114 23.29 0.23 19.35
CA VAL A 114 21.84 0.24 19.61
C VAL A 114 21.51 0.03 21.09
N GLN A 115 22.40 -0.65 21.85
CA GLN A 115 22.20 -0.92 23.26
C GLN A 115 22.55 0.28 24.15
N THR A 116 23.67 0.94 23.84
CA THR A 116 24.15 2.07 24.64
C THR A 116 23.73 3.42 24.09
N GLU A 117 23.19 3.46 22.88
CA GLU A 117 22.85 4.67 22.12
C GLU A 117 24.04 5.61 21.85
N LEU A 118 25.26 5.07 21.85
CA LEU A 118 26.50 5.83 21.69
C LEU A 118 27.09 5.67 20.30
N PHE A 119 27.78 6.72 19.86
CA PHE A 119 28.53 6.72 18.62
C PHE A 119 30.04 6.50 18.90
N CYS A 120 30.70 5.78 17.99
CA CYS A 120 32.15 5.68 18.00
C CYS A 120 32.72 5.79 16.57
N LYS A 121 33.91 6.34 16.47
CA LYS A 121 34.69 6.38 15.23
C LYS A 121 35.58 5.16 15.16
N ILE A 122 35.47 4.38 14.09
CA ILE A 122 36.22 3.13 13.90
C ILE A 122 37.57 3.38 13.24
N ASP A 123 37.59 4.20 12.20
CA ASP A 123 38.84 4.53 11.48
C ASP A 123 38.89 6.01 11.10
N ASN A 124 40.06 6.61 11.35
CA ASN A 124 40.34 8.02 11.08
C ASN A 124 41.52 8.24 10.10
N ARG A 125 42.10 7.18 9.54
CA ARG A 125 43.40 7.22 8.81
C ARG A 125 43.26 7.23 7.28
N GLY A 126 42.16 7.72 6.74
CA GLY A 126 42.00 7.81 5.30
C GLY A 126 40.55 7.75 4.83
N LYS A 127 40.36 8.01 3.55
CA LYS A 127 39.03 8.01 2.96
C LYS A 127 38.55 6.58 2.72
N VAL A 128 37.47 6.20 3.36
CA VAL A 128 36.74 4.93 3.13
C VAL A 128 35.79 5.15 1.98
N THR A 129 35.88 4.34 0.93
CA THR A 129 35.07 4.47 -0.29
C THR A 129 33.97 3.41 -0.41
N ALA A 130 34.20 2.21 0.15
CA ALA A 130 33.26 1.11 0.13
C ALA A 130 33.35 0.29 1.41
N MET A 131 32.26 -0.35 1.81
CA MET A 131 32.24 -1.33 2.92
C MET A 131 31.16 -2.40 2.68
N THR A 132 31.41 -3.60 3.23
CA THR A 132 30.45 -4.70 3.25
C THR A 132 30.64 -5.58 4.50
N ALA A 133 29.64 -6.42 4.83
CA ALA A 133 29.78 -7.45 5.84
C ALA A 133 30.52 -8.68 5.29
N TYR A 134 31.40 -9.28 6.10
CA TYR A 134 32.12 -10.50 5.76
C TYR A 134 32.35 -11.37 6.98
N LYS A 135 31.82 -12.61 6.97
CA LYS A 135 31.94 -13.58 8.08
C LYS A 135 31.66 -12.94 9.45
N GLY A 136 30.64 -12.11 9.51
CA GLY A 136 30.26 -11.38 10.71
C GLY A 136 31.12 -10.16 11.08
N ASN A 137 32.09 -9.79 10.27
CA ASN A 137 32.97 -8.63 10.42
C ASN A 137 32.76 -7.63 9.28
N ILE A 138 33.56 -6.57 9.23
CA ILE A 138 33.46 -5.55 8.20
C ILE A 138 34.71 -5.55 7.31
N LEU A 139 34.51 -5.70 6.01
CA LEU A 139 35.49 -5.35 4.99
C LEU A 139 35.25 -3.94 4.50
N TYR A 140 36.30 -3.13 4.35
CA TYR A 140 36.17 -1.80 3.80
C TYR A 140 37.44 -1.37 3.00
N ALA A 141 37.22 -0.53 2.00
CA ALA A 141 38.28 -0.03 1.12
C ALA A 141 38.79 1.33 1.56
N GLN A 142 40.12 1.49 1.61
CA GLN A 142 40.80 2.76 1.78
C GLN A 142 41.91 2.85 0.74
N ARG A 143 41.85 3.79 -0.22
CA ARG A 143 42.74 3.84 -1.38
C ARG A 143 42.74 2.49 -2.11
N ASN A 144 43.89 1.88 -2.29
CA ASN A 144 44.06 0.57 -2.90
C ASN A 144 44.14 -0.59 -1.90
N ASN A 145 43.85 -0.36 -0.62
CA ASN A 145 43.86 -1.40 0.39
C ASN A 145 42.44 -1.79 0.82
N ILE A 146 42.19 -3.08 0.95
CA ILE A 146 40.99 -3.63 1.59
C ILE A 146 41.41 -4.06 3.00
N PHE A 147 40.71 -3.56 3.98
CA PHE A 147 40.90 -3.85 5.39
C PHE A 147 39.79 -4.74 5.93
N LEU A 148 40.14 -5.66 6.82
CA LEU A 148 39.22 -6.38 7.69
C LEU A 148 39.21 -5.72 9.07
N TYR A 149 38.06 -5.33 9.55
CA TYR A 149 37.83 -4.92 10.92
C TYR A 149 37.12 -6.04 11.67
N ASP A 150 37.85 -6.69 12.56
CA ASP A 150 37.34 -7.77 13.39
C ASP A 150 36.52 -7.20 14.55
N LEU A 151 35.22 -7.56 14.59
CA LEU A 151 34.27 -6.98 15.56
C LEU A 151 34.42 -7.52 16.96
N LYS A 152 35.08 -8.70 17.14
CA LYS A 152 35.33 -9.28 18.48
C LYS A 152 36.59 -8.69 19.12
N THR A 153 37.63 -8.54 18.33
CA THR A 153 38.92 -8.06 18.84
C THR A 153 39.13 -6.57 18.68
N HIS A 154 38.25 -5.90 17.93
CA HIS A 154 38.34 -4.49 17.54
C HIS A 154 39.65 -4.14 16.84
N LYS A 155 40.26 -5.11 16.13
CA LYS A 155 41.52 -4.93 15.40
C LYS A 155 41.28 -4.77 13.91
N LYS A 156 42.03 -3.86 13.32
CA LYS A 156 42.15 -3.63 11.91
C LYS A 156 43.35 -4.41 11.36
N SER A 157 43.18 -5.15 10.28
CA SER A 157 44.25 -5.79 9.51
C SER A 157 44.07 -5.54 8.02
N ILE A 158 45.17 -5.52 7.29
CA ILE A 158 45.11 -5.50 5.82
C ILE A 158 44.67 -6.88 5.36
N TYR A 159 43.56 -6.90 4.65
CA TYR A 159 43.00 -8.11 4.06
C TYR A 159 43.58 -8.36 2.67
N LYS A 160 43.69 -7.27 1.85
CA LYS A 160 44.25 -7.33 0.51
C LYS A 160 44.81 -5.97 0.10
N ILE A 161 45.87 -5.99 -0.73
CA ILE A 161 46.43 -4.83 -1.42
C ILE A 161 46.15 -4.99 -2.90
N LEU A 162 45.54 -3.97 -3.50
CA LEU A 162 45.23 -3.89 -4.93
C LEU A 162 46.32 -3.06 -5.64
N PRO A 163 46.40 -3.06 -6.98
CA PRO A 163 47.29 -2.18 -7.74
C PRO A 163 47.13 -0.71 -7.34
N GLU A 164 48.20 0.06 -7.30
CA GLU A 164 48.22 1.45 -6.78
C GLU A 164 47.24 2.40 -7.47
N SER A 165 46.96 2.18 -8.75
CA SER A 165 46.03 3.00 -9.55
C SER A 165 44.55 2.65 -9.31
N THR A 166 44.25 1.63 -8.50
CA THR A 166 42.87 1.12 -8.32
C THR A 166 42.04 2.05 -7.45
N SER A 167 40.91 2.50 -7.99
CA SER A 167 39.89 3.22 -7.26
C SER A 167 38.69 2.28 -7.01
N VAL A 168 38.44 1.93 -5.74
CA VAL A 168 37.38 1.00 -5.35
C VAL A 168 36.05 1.76 -5.15
N ASN A 169 35.02 1.33 -5.86
CA ASN A 169 33.68 1.88 -5.77
C ASN A 169 32.76 1.00 -4.90
N VAL A 170 32.93 -0.33 -4.99
CA VAL A 170 32.08 -1.30 -4.28
C VAL A 170 32.88 -2.57 -3.95
N ILE A 171 32.54 -3.19 -2.82
CA ILE A 171 32.99 -4.54 -2.44
C ILE A 171 31.75 -5.37 -2.22
N GLU A 172 31.66 -6.50 -2.91
CA GLU A 172 30.64 -7.52 -2.71
C GLU A 172 31.30 -8.84 -2.39
N VAL A 173 30.65 -9.68 -1.57
CA VAL A 173 31.22 -10.97 -1.16
C VAL A 173 30.15 -12.07 -1.26
N ASP A 174 30.54 -13.16 -1.89
CA ASP A 174 29.80 -14.42 -1.82
C ASP A 174 30.52 -15.43 -0.89
N ARG A 175 30.16 -16.70 -0.96
CA ARG A 175 30.78 -17.76 -0.15
C ARG A 175 32.24 -17.99 -0.52
N ASP A 176 32.56 -17.88 -1.79
CA ASP A 176 33.80 -18.34 -2.40
C ASP A 176 34.70 -17.20 -2.91
N ASN A 177 34.10 -16.02 -3.18
CA ASN A 177 34.79 -14.92 -3.83
C ASN A 177 34.51 -13.56 -3.17
N MET A 178 35.47 -12.68 -3.31
CA MET A 178 35.32 -11.23 -3.13
C MET A 178 35.38 -10.56 -4.50
N TYR A 179 34.35 -9.78 -4.81
CA TYR A 179 34.24 -8.98 -6.01
C TYR A 179 34.53 -7.52 -5.67
N VAL A 180 35.53 -6.95 -6.29
CA VAL A 180 35.91 -5.55 -6.09
C VAL A 180 35.58 -4.78 -7.36
N GLY A 181 34.48 -4.01 -7.33
CA GLY A 181 34.16 -3.10 -8.43
C GLY A 181 34.98 -1.82 -8.38
N THR A 182 35.58 -1.50 -9.48
CA THR A 182 36.53 -0.38 -9.64
C THR A 182 36.06 0.55 -10.75
N THR A 183 36.81 1.64 -10.97
CA THR A 183 36.62 2.51 -12.14
C THR A 183 37.10 1.88 -13.46
N ASP A 184 37.73 0.68 -13.39
CA ASP A 184 38.27 -0.05 -14.54
C ASP A 184 37.96 -1.56 -14.39
N GLY A 185 36.68 -1.91 -14.30
CA GLY A 185 36.23 -3.29 -14.23
C GLY A 185 36.15 -3.88 -12.83
N ILE A 186 36.04 -5.21 -12.76
CA ILE A 186 35.88 -6.00 -11.53
C ILE A 186 37.13 -6.86 -11.33
N ILE A 187 37.66 -6.83 -10.10
CA ILE A 187 38.66 -7.77 -9.62
C ILE A 187 37.97 -8.86 -8.81
N ILE A 188 38.11 -10.12 -9.20
CA ILE A 188 37.59 -11.26 -8.46
C ILE A 188 38.72 -11.91 -7.70
N SER A 189 38.53 -12.12 -6.43
CA SER A 189 39.48 -12.72 -5.52
C SER A 189 38.84 -13.89 -4.78
N PRO A 190 39.16 -15.15 -5.12
CA PRO A 190 38.68 -16.31 -4.38
C PRO A 190 39.20 -16.30 -2.92
N PHE A 191 38.38 -16.84 -1.98
CA PHE A 191 38.80 -17.00 -0.60
C PHE A 191 39.61 -18.30 -0.41
N GLY A 192 40.80 -18.20 0.22
CA GLY A 192 41.54 -19.36 0.71
C GLY A 192 42.47 -20.06 -0.26
N ALA A 193 42.73 -19.55 -1.47
CA ALA A 193 43.69 -20.08 -2.41
C ALA A 193 44.89 -19.14 -2.60
N LEU A 194 46.01 -19.67 -3.10
CA LEU A 194 47.07 -18.86 -3.69
C LEU A 194 46.53 -18.20 -4.95
N TRP A 195 46.31 -16.94 -4.88
CA TRP A 195 45.45 -16.06 -5.62
C TRP A 195 45.77 -15.90 -7.11
N GLU A 196 45.02 -16.51 -8.01
CA GLU A 196 44.91 -16.01 -9.39
C GLU A 196 43.73 -15.04 -9.41
N GLU A 197 44.03 -13.76 -9.56
CA GLU A 197 43.04 -12.72 -9.77
C GLU A 197 42.42 -12.88 -11.15
N GLN A 198 41.09 -12.83 -11.19
CA GLN A 198 40.35 -12.76 -12.45
C GLN A 198 39.87 -11.33 -12.65
N TYR A 199 39.92 -10.85 -13.87
CA TYR A 199 39.47 -9.54 -14.25
C TYR A 199 38.26 -9.66 -15.16
N LEU A 200 37.18 -8.96 -14.85
CA LEU A 200 35.98 -8.90 -15.67
C LEU A 200 35.68 -7.47 -16.09
N LEU A 201 35.14 -7.32 -17.29
CA LEU A 201 34.63 -6.05 -17.81
C LEU A 201 35.69 -4.91 -17.75
N PRO A 202 36.91 -5.10 -18.26
CA PRO A 202 37.95 -4.04 -18.27
C PRO A 202 37.40 -2.82 -19.03
N GLY A 203 37.71 -1.62 -18.54
CA GLY A 203 37.25 -0.35 -19.11
C GLY A 203 35.85 0.09 -18.62
N GLU A 204 35.18 -0.71 -17.81
CA GLU A 204 33.85 -0.36 -17.28
C GLU A 204 33.96 0.26 -15.87
N ASP A 205 33.35 1.42 -15.64
CA ASP A 205 33.25 2.05 -14.31
C ASP A 205 32.09 1.34 -13.55
N ILE A 206 32.48 0.41 -12.68
CA ILE A 206 31.53 -0.41 -11.91
C ILE A 206 31.01 0.38 -10.74
N TYR A 207 29.69 0.54 -10.69
CA TYR A 207 29.02 1.28 -9.61
C TYR A 207 28.47 0.37 -8.52
N ARG A 208 27.88 -0.78 -8.90
CA ARG A 208 27.29 -1.75 -7.96
C ARG A 208 27.46 -3.18 -8.48
N ILE A 209 27.61 -4.10 -7.54
CA ILE A 209 27.64 -5.55 -7.79
C ILE A 209 26.65 -6.16 -6.81
N TYR A 210 25.91 -7.17 -7.25
CA TYR A 210 24.95 -7.90 -6.44
C TYR A 210 24.89 -9.37 -6.89
N GLU A 211 24.99 -10.30 -5.96
CA GLU A 211 24.76 -11.71 -6.22
C GLU A 211 23.34 -12.10 -5.79
N ASP A 212 22.57 -12.69 -6.71
CA ASP A 212 21.21 -13.16 -6.40
C ASP A 212 21.24 -14.56 -5.72
N SER A 213 20.10 -14.97 -5.19
CA SER A 213 19.94 -16.25 -4.49
C SER A 213 20.22 -17.49 -5.38
N LYS A 214 20.31 -17.30 -6.70
CA LYS A 214 20.67 -18.33 -7.70
C LYS A 214 22.12 -18.25 -8.15
N HIS A 215 22.94 -17.43 -7.46
CA HIS A 215 24.35 -17.19 -7.77
C HIS A 215 24.60 -16.52 -9.14
N ASN A 216 23.63 -15.80 -9.68
CA ASN A 216 23.90 -14.90 -10.81
C ASN A 216 24.45 -13.58 -10.29
N LEU A 217 25.46 -13.06 -11.00
CA LEU A 217 26.06 -11.78 -10.65
C LEU A 217 25.44 -10.66 -11.51
N TRP A 218 24.84 -9.68 -10.85
CA TRP A 218 24.29 -8.48 -11.46
C TRP A 218 25.27 -7.33 -11.29
N ILE A 219 25.63 -6.69 -12.39
CA ILE A 219 26.70 -5.70 -12.43
C ILE A 219 26.14 -4.42 -13.03
N GLY A 220 26.04 -3.40 -12.20
CA GLY A 220 25.61 -2.06 -12.57
C GLY A 220 26.81 -1.18 -12.85
N THR A 221 26.80 -0.49 -13.99
CA THR A 221 27.84 0.49 -14.35
C THR A 221 27.35 1.92 -14.15
N ARG A 222 28.29 2.86 -14.09
CA ARG A 222 27.97 4.28 -13.93
C ARG A 222 27.26 4.87 -15.15
N MET A 223 27.61 4.42 -16.37
CA MET A 223 27.11 5.01 -17.62
C MET A 223 26.85 3.99 -18.74
N ASN A 224 27.27 2.73 -18.59
CA ASN A 224 27.23 1.75 -19.68
C ASN A 224 26.18 0.64 -19.49
N GLY A 225 25.30 0.80 -18.50
CA GLY A 225 24.15 -0.06 -18.32
C GLY A 225 24.37 -1.23 -17.38
N LEU A 226 23.59 -2.28 -17.60
CA LEU A 226 23.49 -3.48 -16.78
C LEU A 226 24.12 -4.66 -17.48
N TYR A 227 24.97 -5.38 -16.75
CA TYR A 227 25.47 -6.68 -17.14
C TYR A 227 24.97 -7.75 -16.17
N ARG A 228 24.78 -8.96 -16.67
CA ARG A 228 24.43 -10.13 -15.88
C ARG A 228 25.40 -11.27 -16.23
N ARG A 229 25.96 -11.89 -15.19
CA ARG A 229 26.76 -13.13 -15.35
C ARG A 229 25.96 -14.30 -14.83
N VAL A 230 25.74 -15.29 -15.70
CA VAL A 230 25.09 -16.57 -15.39
C VAL A 230 26.10 -17.65 -15.67
N ASN A 231 26.55 -18.39 -14.65
CA ASN A 231 27.71 -19.24 -14.72
C ASN A 231 28.93 -18.41 -15.20
N ASP A 232 29.59 -18.81 -16.28
CA ASP A 232 30.74 -18.09 -16.85
C ASP A 232 30.39 -17.18 -18.03
N ARG A 233 29.11 -17.06 -18.36
CA ARG A 233 28.66 -16.24 -19.49
C ARG A 233 28.17 -14.88 -19.00
N ILE A 234 28.76 -13.83 -19.55
CA ILE A 234 28.35 -12.43 -19.30
C ILE A 234 27.48 -11.95 -20.46
N GLU A 235 26.33 -11.38 -20.16
CA GLU A 235 25.43 -10.74 -21.11
C GLU A 235 25.22 -9.28 -20.74
N LYS A 236 25.22 -8.39 -21.73
CA LYS A 236 24.83 -6.99 -21.56
C LYS A 236 23.34 -6.85 -21.83
N ILE A 237 22.61 -6.26 -20.90
CA ILE A 237 21.18 -6.05 -21.04
C ILE A 237 20.92 -4.81 -21.93
N PRO A 238 20.06 -4.93 -22.96
CA PRO A 238 19.82 -3.85 -23.90
C PRO A 238 19.17 -2.63 -23.24
N LEU A 239 19.54 -1.43 -23.71
CA LEU A 239 18.86 -0.19 -23.33
C LEU A 239 17.57 -0.08 -24.13
N CYS A 240 16.44 -0.03 -23.43
CA CYS A 240 15.10 0.08 -23.98
C CYS A 240 14.32 1.17 -23.25
N PRO A 241 14.31 2.42 -23.73
CA PRO A 241 13.70 3.56 -23.03
C PRO A 241 12.21 3.42 -22.72
N ASN A 242 11.51 2.55 -23.43
CA ASN A 242 10.10 2.19 -23.14
C ASN A 242 9.94 1.18 -22.00
N GLY A 243 11.03 0.68 -21.42
CA GLY A 243 11.05 -0.24 -20.28
C GLY A 243 10.59 -1.67 -20.57
N ILE A 244 10.39 -2.05 -21.83
CA ILE A 244 9.95 -3.40 -22.22
C ILE A 244 11.16 -4.20 -22.71
N ASN A 245 11.47 -5.31 -22.00
CA ASN A 245 12.56 -6.23 -22.31
C ASN A 245 13.97 -5.62 -22.30
N GLY A 246 14.21 -4.60 -21.48
CA GLY A 246 15.51 -3.99 -21.29
C GLY A 246 15.50 -2.93 -20.20
N ILE A 247 16.63 -2.25 -20.05
CA ILE A 247 16.79 -1.19 -19.04
C ILE A 247 16.38 0.18 -19.61
N ILE A 248 15.75 1.02 -18.74
CA ILE A 248 15.32 2.38 -19.16
C ILE A 248 16.45 3.41 -19.11
N ASP A 249 17.50 3.14 -18.34
CA ASP A 249 18.57 4.09 -18.08
C ASP A 249 19.91 3.36 -17.88
N PRO A 250 21.03 3.88 -18.41
CA PRO A 250 22.33 3.24 -18.29
C PRO A 250 23.00 3.40 -16.91
N GLN A 251 22.52 4.28 -16.05
CA GLN A 251 23.05 4.47 -14.70
C GLN A 251 22.40 3.54 -13.69
N ILE A 252 22.99 2.38 -13.47
CA ILE A 252 22.49 1.39 -12.51
C ILE A 252 23.14 1.62 -11.16
N ARG A 253 22.35 1.82 -10.10
CA ARG A 253 22.85 2.32 -8.83
C ARG A 253 22.75 1.37 -7.66
N GLU A 254 21.71 0.54 -7.62
CA GLU A 254 21.49 -0.40 -6.52
C GLU A 254 20.62 -1.57 -6.96
N PHE A 255 20.74 -2.69 -6.24
CA PHE A 255 19.97 -3.90 -6.46
C PHE A 255 19.37 -4.41 -5.15
N VAL A 256 18.26 -5.13 -5.26
CA VAL A 256 17.70 -5.93 -4.19
C VAL A 256 16.85 -7.08 -4.76
N GLU A 257 16.88 -8.23 -4.12
CA GLU A 257 16.04 -9.38 -4.48
C GLU A 257 14.83 -9.46 -3.57
N ASP A 258 13.62 -9.64 -4.15
CA ASP A 258 12.40 -9.86 -3.38
C ASP A 258 12.26 -11.34 -2.96
N ASP A 259 11.21 -11.66 -2.17
CA ASP A 259 10.98 -13.00 -1.65
C ASP A 259 10.55 -14.01 -2.74
N ASP A 260 10.12 -13.53 -3.89
CA ASP A 260 9.82 -14.35 -5.09
C ASP A 260 11.05 -14.58 -5.98
N GLY A 261 12.19 -14.00 -5.65
CA GLY A 261 13.45 -14.07 -6.40
C GLY A 261 13.55 -13.10 -7.57
N ASN A 262 12.65 -12.11 -7.67
CA ASN A 262 12.78 -11.08 -8.69
C ASN A 262 13.81 -10.04 -8.27
N ILE A 263 14.54 -9.50 -9.25
CA ILE A 263 15.58 -8.49 -9.00
C ILE A 263 15.02 -7.10 -9.29
N TRP A 264 15.05 -6.27 -8.27
CA TRP A 264 14.71 -4.87 -8.37
C TRP A 264 15.99 -4.03 -8.45
N PHE A 265 16.04 -3.05 -9.33
CA PHE A 265 17.21 -2.21 -9.48
C PHE A 265 16.83 -0.75 -9.69
N GLY A 266 17.55 0.10 -8.97
CA GLY A 266 17.42 1.55 -9.02
C GLY A 266 18.27 2.16 -10.11
N THR A 267 17.70 3.09 -10.87
CA THR A 267 18.38 3.84 -11.92
C THR A 267 18.26 5.36 -11.69
N PHE A 268 18.90 6.16 -12.51
CA PHE A 268 18.67 7.60 -12.48
C PHE A 268 17.26 8.00 -12.93
N MET A 269 16.62 7.19 -13.79
CA MET A 269 15.32 7.47 -14.39
C MET A 269 14.16 6.66 -13.80
N GLY A 270 14.40 5.80 -12.81
CA GLY A 270 13.33 5.03 -12.18
C GLY A 270 13.76 3.77 -11.47
N LEU A 271 12.78 3.06 -10.95
CA LEU A 271 12.90 1.72 -10.40
C LEU A 271 12.46 0.72 -11.46
N GLN A 272 13.23 -0.35 -11.65
CA GLN A 272 12.89 -1.44 -12.55
C GLN A 272 12.90 -2.78 -11.83
N LYS A 273 12.17 -3.73 -12.40
CA LYS A 273 12.08 -5.11 -11.94
C LYS A 273 12.47 -6.06 -13.07
N TYR A 274 13.31 -7.04 -12.78
CA TYR A 274 13.46 -8.24 -13.58
C TYR A 274 12.61 -9.35 -12.98
N ASP A 275 11.63 -9.82 -13.74
CA ASP A 275 10.78 -10.95 -13.35
C ASP A 275 11.51 -12.26 -13.68
N ILE A 276 11.87 -13.01 -12.65
CA ILE A 276 12.66 -14.24 -12.77
C ILE A 276 11.87 -15.38 -13.42
N LYS A 277 10.54 -15.39 -13.29
CA LYS A 277 9.68 -16.44 -13.85
C LYS A 277 9.44 -16.24 -15.33
N ASN A 278 9.24 -15.00 -15.73
CA ASN A 278 8.89 -14.64 -17.12
C ASN A 278 10.11 -14.17 -17.93
N HIS A 279 11.27 -14.01 -17.31
CA HIS A 279 12.50 -13.47 -17.91
C HIS A 279 12.28 -12.11 -18.59
N THR A 280 11.49 -11.23 -17.95
CA THR A 280 11.12 -9.92 -18.52
C THR A 280 11.58 -8.78 -17.63
N TYR A 281 11.94 -7.67 -18.26
CA TYR A 281 12.22 -6.41 -17.58
C TYR A 281 10.98 -5.51 -17.64
N ALA A 282 10.66 -4.84 -16.54
CA ALA A 282 9.56 -3.90 -16.46
C ALA A 282 9.96 -2.65 -15.67
N ALA A 283 9.64 -1.49 -16.19
CA ALA A 283 9.72 -0.25 -15.41
C ALA A 283 8.53 -0.22 -14.42
N VAL A 284 8.84 0.06 -13.17
CA VAL A 284 7.86 0.10 -12.08
C VAL A 284 7.49 1.53 -11.76
N ASN A 285 7.54 2.40 -12.70
CA ASN A 285 7.22 3.75 -12.35
C ASN A 285 6.67 4.57 -13.49
N ILE A 286 5.49 5.11 -13.25
CA ILE A 286 4.98 6.21 -14.05
C ILE A 286 4.52 7.29 -13.07
N PRO A 287 5.16 8.47 -13.04
CA PRO A 287 4.80 9.59 -12.17
C PRO A 287 3.36 10.13 -12.34
N GLN A 288 2.60 9.57 -13.29
CA GLN A 288 1.27 10.05 -13.68
C GLN A 288 0.15 9.65 -12.72
N TYR A 289 0.43 8.74 -11.74
CA TYR A 289 -0.59 8.30 -10.78
C TYR A 289 -0.17 8.67 -9.37
N ALA A 290 -1.11 9.19 -8.60
CA ALA A 290 -0.93 9.39 -7.17
C ALA A 290 -0.58 8.05 -6.49
N GLY A 291 0.51 8.02 -5.72
CA GLY A 291 1.07 6.79 -5.15
C GLY A 291 2.27 6.22 -5.91
N GLY A 292 2.79 6.90 -6.93
CA GLY A 292 4.06 6.59 -7.56
C GLY A 292 5.27 7.02 -6.72
N LEU A 293 6.48 6.77 -7.24
CA LEU A 293 7.71 7.25 -6.62
C LEU A 293 7.71 8.78 -6.52
N ASN A 294 8.10 9.34 -5.37
CA ASN A 294 8.22 10.78 -5.19
C ASN A 294 9.27 11.43 -6.09
N HIS A 295 10.27 10.66 -6.51
CA HIS A 295 11.32 11.11 -7.41
C HIS A 295 11.88 9.92 -8.20
N PRO A 296 12.12 10.03 -9.51
CA PRO A 296 12.56 8.90 -10.33
C PRO A 296 13.99 8.44 -10.02
N SER A 297 14.89 9.34 -9.63
CA SER A 297 16.29 9.02 -9.42
C SER A 297 16.51 8.25 -8.12
N ILE A 298 16.66 6.92 -8.21
CA ILE A 298 16.85 6.01 -7.08
C ILE A 298 18.35 5.84 -6.82
N PHE A 299 18.77 6.03 -5.56
CA PHE A 299 20.16 5.87 -5.11
C PHE A 299 20.42 4.58 -4.34
N SER A 300 19.46 4.19 -3.50
CA SER A 300 19.61 3.05 -2.61
C SER A 300 18.35 2.21 -2.60
N LEU A 301 18.53 0.90 -2.48
CA LEU A 301 17.47 -0.08 -2.29
C LEU A 301 17.82 -0.95 -1.10
N PHE A 302 16.83 -1.39 -0.36
CA PHE A 302 16.99 -2.29 0.77
C PHE A 302 15.72 -3.11 0.96
N LYS A 303 15.85 -4.42 1.22
CA LYS A 303 14.74 -5.27 1.64
C LYS A 303 14.80 -5.45 3.15
N ASP A 304 13.74 -5.06 3.85
CA ASP A 304 13.63 -5.30 5.27
C ASP A 304 13.25 -6.75 5.59
N ARG A 305 13.33 -7.13 6.86
CA ARG A 305 12.99 -8.49 7.32
C ARG A 305 11.52 -8.84 7.15
N GLN A 306 10.65 -7.86 6.88
CA GLN A 306 9.23 -8.03 6.60
C GLN A 306 8.93 -8.22 5.11
N GLY A 307 9.96 -8.19 4.26
CA GLY A 307 9.86 -8.32 2.81
C GLY A 307 9.47 -7.03 2.09
N ASN A 308 9.44 -5.88 2.78
CA ASN A 308 9.21 -4.60 2.11
C ASN A 308 10.50 -4.14 1.42
N ILE A 309 10.36 -3.55 0.24
CA ILE A 309 11.44 -2.88 -0.47
C ILE A 309 11.40 -1.40 -0.17
N TRP A 310 12.53 -0.87 0.29
CA TRP A 310 12.78 0.53 0.57
C TRP A 310 13.64 1.13 -0.52
N ALA A 311 13.23 2.25 -1.08
CA ALA A 311 13.91 2.94 -2.17
C ALA A 311 14.21 4.39 -1.77
N GLY A 312 15.47 4.67 -1.56
CA GLY A 312 15.98 6.02 -1.30
C GLY A 312 16.18 6.80 -2.62
N SER A 313 15.62 7.99 -2.70
CA SER A 313 15.66 8.82 -3.90
C SER A 313 16.52 10.08 -3.73
N TYR A 314 16.83 10.76 -4.84
CA TYR A 314 17.70 11.94 -4.84
C TYR A 314 17.07 13.16 -4.17
N PHE A 315 15.78 13.42 -4.40
CA PHE A 315 15.06 14.56 -3.81
C PHE A 315 13.65 14.21 -3.29
N GLY A 316 13.24 12.95 -3.32
CA GLY A 316 11.91 12.52 -2.94
C GLY A 316 11.84 11.82 -1.58
N GLY A 317 12.94 11.78 -0.81
CA GLY A 317 12.99 11.03 0.44
C GLY A 317 13.05 9.53 0.22
N VAL A 318 12.36 8.78 1.08
CA VAL A 318 12.28 7.31 1.04
C VAL A 318 10.92 6.90 0.54
N ASN A 319 10.89 5.98 -0.41
CA ASN A 319 9.69 5.28 -0.84
C ASN A 319 9.78 3.83 -0.38
N TYR A 320 8.68 3.23 0.05
CA TYR A 320 8.68 1.82 0.39
C TYR A 320 7.37 1.14 0.01
N PHE A 321 7.44 -0.15 -0.26
CA PHE A 321 6.32 -0.97 -0.69
C PHE A 321 6.60 -2.45 -0.41
N ASN A 322 5.56 -3.25 -0.37
CA ASN A 322 5.70 -4.70 -0.30
C ASN A 322 5.42 -5.32 -1.67
N PRO A 323 6.38 -6.02 -2.31
CA PRO A 323 6.20 -6.60 -3.65
C PRO A 323 5.09 -7.64 -3.74
N THR A 324 4.79 -8.34 -2.65
CA THR A 324 3.75 -9.37 -2.58
C THR A 324 2.36 -8.81 -2.29
N ARG A 325 2.25 -7.53 -1.90
CA ARG A 325 0.99 -6.83 -1.57
C ARG A 325 0.60 -5.81 -2.64
N ASN A 326 0.84 -6.10 -3.91
CA ASN A 326 0.83 -5.15 -5.02
C ASN A 326 -0.54 -4.85 -5.62
N SER A 327 -1.62 -5.38 -5.10
CA SER A 327 -2.94 -5.23 -5.69
C SER A 327 -3.75 -4.06 -5.14
N VAL A 328 -3.32 -3.44 -4.02
CA VAL A 328 -3.96 -2.24 -3.49
C VAL A 328 -3.55 -1.02 -4.33
N ILE A 329 -4.42 -0.64 -5.26
CA ILE A 329 -4.21 0.52 -6.14
C ILE A 329 -5.22 1.59 -5.76
N HIS A 330 -4.78 2.84 -5.67
CA HIS A 330 -5.65 3.97 -5.42
C HIS A 330 -5.71 4.91 -6.63
N TYR A 331 -6.92 5.27 -7.02
CA TYR A 331 -7.21 6.19 -8.11
C TYR A 331 -7.72 7.51 -7.53
N ASP A 332 -6.87 8.51 -7.53
CA ASP A 332 -7.17 9.83 -6.97
C ASP A 332 -8.04 10.68 -7.86
N TYR A 333 -8.83 11.54 -7.21
CA TYR A 333 -9.34 12.75 -7.84
C TYR A 333 -8.20 13.75 -8.08
N GLN A 334 -8.10 14.25 -9.31
CA GLN A 334 -7.16 15.31 -9.67
C GLN A 334 -7.91 16.48 -10.32
N ALA A 335 -8.04 17.59 -9.61
CA ALA A 335 -8.85 18.74 -10.01
C ALA A 335 -8.48 19.40 -11.37
N LYS A 336 -7.32 19.07 -11.92
CA LYS A 336 -6.81 19.63 -13.20
C LYS A 336 -6.75 18.61 -14.35
N ASP A 337 -7.09 17.35 -14.09
CA ASP A 337 -7.04 16.29 -15.08
C ASP A 337 -8.46 15.84 -15.43
N LEU A 338 -8.89 16.20 -16.65
CA LEU A 338 -10.20 15.84 -17.20
C LEU A 338 -10.38 14.32 -17.42
N SER A 339 -9.30 13.55 -17.38
CA SER A 339 -9.32 12.09 -17.43
C SER A 339 -9.48 11.43 -16.06
N SER A 340 -9.32 12.19 -14.95
CA SER A 340 -9.48 11.73 -13.59
C SER A 340 -10.95 11.75 -13.12
N LEU A 341 -11.17 11.29 -11.88
CA LEU A 341 -12.46 11.46 -11.19
C LEU A 341 -12.82 12.94 -11.09
N TYR A 342 -14.08 13.27 -11.30
CA TYR A 342 -14.55 14.67 -11.26
C TYR A 342 -14.76 15.21 -9.85
N TYR A 343 -14.93 14.32 -8.87
CA TYR A 343 -15.14 14.68 -7.47
C TYR A 343 -14.54 13.64 -6.53
N SER A 344 -14.04 14.07 -5.39
CA SER A 344 -13.26 13.22 -4.49
C SER A 344 -14.09 12.28 -3.61
N TYR A 345 -15.25 12.70 -3.15
CA TYR A 345 -16.08 11.91 -2.26
C TYR A 345 -16.90 10.89 -3.05
N ILE A 346 -16.54 9.61 -2.91
CA ILE A 346 -17.12 8.51 -3.66
C ILE A 346 -18.25 7.87 -2.86
N GLY A 347 -19.45 7.92 -3.41
CA GLY A 347 -20.62 7.23 -2.90
C GLY A 347 -20.80 5.81 -3.47
N GLU A 348 -22.00 5.49 -3.93
CA GLU A 348 -22.28 4.17 -4.50
C GLU A 348 -21.58 3.96 -5.85
N MET A 349 -21.11 2.73 -6.07
CA MET A 349 -20.47 2.31 -7.30
C MET A 349 -21.14 1.08 -7.87
N ILE A 350 -21.33 1.06 -9.20
CA ILE A 350 -22.00 -0.05 -9.91
C ILE A 350 -21.24 -0.32 -11.20
N MET A 351 -21.02 -1.60 -11.50
CA MET A 351 -20.42 -2.02 -12.77
C MET A 351 -21.50 -2.40 -13.78
N ASP A 352 -21.37 -1.88 -15.01
CA ASP A 352 -22.24 -2.25 -16.10
C ASP A 352 -21.80 -3.58 -16.79
N LYS A 353 -22.60 -4.09 -17.70
CA LYS A 353 -22.30 -5.35 -18.42
C LYS A 353 -21.07 -5.26 -19.33
N ARG A 354 -20.60 -4.04 -19.67
CA ARG A 354 -19.39 -3.79 -20.47
C ARG A 354 -18.13 -3.76 -19.58
N GLY A 355 -18.33 -3.69 -18.26
CA GLY A 355 -17.26 -3.54 -17.27
C GLY A 355 -16.86 -2.09 -17.02
N ASN A 356 -17.70 -1.12 -17.38
CA ASN A 356 -17.52 0.26 -16.98
C ASN A 356 -18.03 0.45 -15.55
N LEU A 357 -17.31 1.22 -14.75
CA LEU A 357 -17.65 1.55 -13.38
C LEU A 357 -18.39 2.89 -13.33
N TRP A 358 -19.66 2.85 -12.93
CA TRP A 358 -20.49 4.02 -12.68
C TRP A 358 -20.35 4.40 -11.21
N ILE A 359 -20.06 5.66 -10.96
CA ILE A 359 -19.68 6.19 -9.65
C ILE A 359 -20.58 7.37 -9.31
N SER A 360 -21.29 7.28 -8.21
CA SER A 360 -21.99 8.42 -7.63
C SER A 360 -21.06 9.22 -6.72
N THR A 361 -21.30 10.53 -6.65
CA THR A 361 -20.55 11.41 -5.77
C THR A 361 -21.48 12.34 -5.01
N ASP A 362 -21.05 12.77 -3.82
CA ASP A 362 -21.81 13.73 -3.01
C ASP A 362 -21.46 15.17 -3.40
N GLY A 363 -22.04 15.62 -4.53
CA GLY A 363 -21.87 16.98 -5.06
C GLY A 363 -21.30 17.08 -6.47
N GLY A 364 -20.65 16.05 -6.99
CA GLY A 364 -20.10 16.03 -8.35
C GLY A 364 -20.94 15.28 -9.40
N GLY A 365 -22.11 14.75 -9.02
CA GLY A 365 -22.98 14.01 -9.92
C GLY A 365 -22.57 12.55 -10.12
N VAL A 366 -22.54 12.08 -11.38
CA VAL A 366 -22.20 10.70 -11.76
C VAL A 366 -21.06 10.70 -12.75
N SER A 367 -20.05 9.87 -12.49
CA SER A 367 -18.96 9.59 -13.42
C SER A 367 -19.01 8.16 -13.92
N CYS A 368 -18.62 7.90 -15.16
CA CYS A 368 -18.42 6.59 -15.71
C CYS A 368 -16.96 6.42 -16.12
N ILE A 369 -16.31 5.38 -15.64
CA ILE A 369 -14.91 5.06 -15.92
C ILE A 369 -14.86 3.74 -16.69
N ASP A 370 -14.07 3.69 -17.78
CA ASP A 370 -13.84 2.47 -18.55
C ASP A 370 -12.82 1.53 -17.84
N ARG A 371 -12.61 0.34 -18.42
CA ARG A 371 -11.62 -0.63 -17.91
C ARG A 371 -10.19 -0.11 -17.93
N GLY A 372 -9.89 0.92 -18.69
CA GLY A 372 -8.59 1.60 -18.77
C GLY A 372 -8.46 2.77 -17.80
N TRP A 373 -9.41 2.95 -16.88
CA TRP A 373 -9.45 4.03 -15.88
C TRP A 373 -9.57 5.43 -16.49
N ARG A 374 -10.19 5.54 -17.66
CA ARG A 374 -10.48 6.83 -18.28
C ARG A 374 -11.94 7.18 -18.04
N THR A 375 -12.20 8.42 -17.65
CA THR A 375 -13.57 8.94 -17.60
C THR A 375 -14.15 9.02 -19.00
N VAL A 376 -15.18 8.22 -19.27
CA VAL A 376 -15.84 8.15 -20.58
C VAL A 376 -17.17 8.91 -20.62
N GLU A 377 -17.83 9.07 -19.46
CA GLU A 377 -19.04 9.89 -19.33
C GLU A 377 -19.03 10.59 -17.97
N GLN A 378 -19.53 11.83 -17.95
CA GLN A 378 -19.66 12.67 -16.76
C GLN A 378 -20.99 13.40 -16.78
N PHE A 379 -21.77 13.25 -15.72
CA PHE A 379 -23.05 13.91 -15.57
C PHE A 379 -23.06 14.81 -14.36
N THR A 380 -23.14 16.11 -14.61
CA THR A 380 -23.40 17.11 -13.58
C THR A 380 -24.80 17.71 -13.80
N ALA A 381 -25.41 18.17 -12.72
CA ALA A 381 -26.72 18.79 -12.82
C ALA A 381 -26.65 20.06 -13.70
N THR A 382 -27.51 20.06 -14.71
CA THR A 382 -27.74 21.26 -15.51
C THR A 382 -29.06 21.85 -15.08
N PRO A 383 -29.10 22.96 -14.35
CA PRO A 383 -30.33 23.62 -13.95
C PRO A 383 -31.21 23.86 -15.18
N LEU A 384 -32.50 23.47 -15.11
CA LEU A 384 -33.49 23.63 -16.18
C LEU A 384 -33.39 22.66 -17.36
N SER A 385 -32.43 21.72 -17.41
CA SER A 385 -32.39 20.70 -18.46
C SER A 385 -33.34 19.55 -18.12
N ARG A 386 -34.31 19.29 -18.99
CA ARG A 386 -35.16 18.08 -18.89
C ARG A 386 -34.42 16.79 -19.24
N HIS A 387 -33.25 16.88 -19.88
CA HIS A 387 -32.49 15.77 -20.43
C HIS A 387 -31.11 15.62 -19.80
N GLY A 388 -30.92 15.97 -18.55
CA GLY A 388 -29.68 15.83 -17.78
C GLY A 388 -29.95 15.37 -16.36
N LEU A 389 -28.86 15.17 -15.60
CA LEU A 389 -28.96 14.85 -14.18
C LEU A 389 -29.64 16.02 -13.44
N PRO A 390 -30.69 15.78 -12.65
CA PRO A 390 -31.46 16.86 -12.02
C PRO A 390 -30.78 17.47 -10.80
N HIS A 391 -29.86 16.76 -10.15
CA HIS A 391 -29.14 17.20 -8.96
C HIS A 391 -27.79 16.48 -8.80
N ASN A 392 -26.75 17.20 -8.34
CA ASN A 392 -25.40 16.66 -8.21
C ASN A 392 -25.20 15.74 -7.01
N ASN A 393 -26.04 15.84 -5.98
CA ASN A 393 -25.95 14.95 -4.83
C ASN A 393 -26.72 13.66 -5.13
N VAL A 394 -25.99 12.61 -5.50
CA VAL A 394 -26.54 11.31 -5.87
C VAL A 394 -26.42 10.36 -4.69
N LYS A 395 -27.57 9.90 -4.18
CA LYS A 395 -27.65 9.05 -2.99
C LYS A 395 -27.59 7.57 -3.29
N SER A 396 -28.20 7.15 -4.38
CA SER A 396 -28.22 5.73 -4.73
C SER A 396 -28.35 5.54 -6.24
N MET A 397 -27.78 4.43 -6.73
CA MET A 397 -27.90 4.02 -8.13
C MET A 397 -28.28 2.55 -8.23
N CYS A 398 -28.94 2.19 -9.31
CA CYS A 398 -29.28 0.81 -9.61
C CYS A 398 -29.13 0.55 -11.12
N TYR A 399 -28.38 -0.47 -11.51
CA TYR A 399 -28.23 -0.86 -12.90
C TYR A 399 -29.17 -2.03 -13.26
N ASP A 400 -30.05 -1.77 -14.20
CA ASP A 400 -30.89 -2.79 -14.83
C ASP A 400 -30.16 -3.40 -16.03
N MET A 401 -29.54 -4.56 -15.80
CA MET A 401 -28.75 -5.28 -16.80
C MET A 401 -29.60 -5.74 -18.00
N ASP A 402 -30.87 -6.07 -17.78
CA ASP A 402 -31.76 -6.61 -18.81
C ASP A 402 -32.10 -5.54 -19.85
N ASN A 403 -32.39 -4.33 -19.39
CA ASN A 403 -32.79 -3.20 -20.22
C ASN A 403 -31.64 -2.22 -20.54
N ASP A 404 -30.43 -2.41 -19.97
CA ASP A 404 -29.27 -1.53 -20.08
C ASP A 404 -29.56 -0.09 -19.61
N MET A 405 -30.24 0.02 -18.46
CA MET A 405 -30.68 1.27 -17.87
C MET A 405 -30.01 1.52 -16.53
N LEU A 406 -29.58 2.73 -16.28
CA LEU A 406 -29.11 3.19 -14.99
C LEU A 406 -30.19 4.05 -14.30
N TYR A 407 -30.68 3.61 -13.14
CA TYR A 407 -31.58 4.38 -12.30
C TYR A 407 -30.78 5.13 -11.27
N ILE A 408 -31.05 6.43 -11.10
CA ILE A 408 -30.27 7.35 -10.28
C ILE A 408 -31.21 8.10 -9.33
N GLY A 409 -31.03 7.85 -8.03
CA GLY A 409 -31.76 8.55 -6.97
C GLY A 409 -30.94 9.74 -6.45
N THR A 410 -31.53 10.91 -6.42
CA THR A 410 -30.87 12.14 -5.98
C THR A 410 -31.50 12.74 -4.73
N HIS A 411 -30.75 13.60 -4.02
CA HIS A 411 -31.22 14.22 -2.76
C HIS A 411 -32.36 15.22 -2.97
N LEU A 412 -32.40 15.96 -4.06
CA LEU A 412 -33.43 16.97 -4.30
C LEU A 412 -34.01 16.97 -5.73
N GLY A 413 -33.51 16.10 -6.58
CA GLY A 413 -33.94 16.00 -7.99
C GLY A 413 -34.88 14.82 -8.28
N GLY A 414 -35.17 13.97 -7.28
CA GLY A 414 -36.00 12.79 -7.46
C GLY A 414 -35.26 11.64 -8.13
N LEU A 415 -36.03 10.76 -8.81
CA LEU A 415 -35.53 9.62 -9.54
C LEU A 415 -35.31 9.98 -11.02
N SER A 416 -34.18 9.57 -11.56
CA SER A 416 -33.86 9.64 -12.99
C SER A 416 -33.54 8.24 -13.52
N ARG A 417 -33.78 8.02 -14.82
CA ARG A 417 -33.36 6.87 -15.58
C ARG A 417 -32.50 7.31 -16.75
N TYR A 418 -31.34 6.72 -16.89
CA TYR A 418 -30.44 6.94 -18.03
C TYR A 418 -30.40 5.70 -18.92
N ASP A 419 -30.75 5.88 -20.20
CA ASP A 419 -30.59 4.86 -21.24
C ASP A 419 -29.15 4.92 -21.76
N ILE A 420 -28.33 3.97 -21.30
CA ILE A 420 -26.88 3.95 -21.62
C ILE A 420 -26.65 3.78 -23.14
N LYS A 421 -27.54 3.07 -23.81
CA LYS A 421 -27.42 2.80 -25.24
C LYS A 421 -27.79 4.01 -26.09
N LYS A 422 -28.85 4.71 -25.71
CA LYS A 422 -29.36 5.89 -26.42
C LYS A 422 -28.74 7.19 -25.94
N LYS A 423 -28.09 7.17 -24.78
CA LYS A 423 -27.52 8.35 -24.08
C LYS A 423 -28.57 9.40 -23.76
N ILE A 424 -29.75 8.97 -23.27
CA ILE A 424 -30.88 9.86 -22.95
C ILE A 424 -31.30 9.69 -21.51
N PHE A 425 -31.54 10.83 -20.81
CA PHE A 425 -32.14 10.90 -19.49
C PHE A 425 -33.65 11.02 -19.55
N TYR A 426 -34.31 10.38 -18.56
CA TYR A 426 -35.74 10.54 -18.27
C TYR A 426 -35.86 10.86 -16.77
N ASN A 427 -36.38 12.06 -16.48
CA ASN A 427 -36.52 12.57 -15.12
C ASN A 427 -37.97 12.44 -14.65
N TYR A 428 -38.24 11.52 -13.74
CA TYR A 428 -39.60 11.21 -13.30
C TYR A 428 -40.27 12.34 -12.56
N SER A 429 -39.54 13.17 -11.81
CA SER A 429 -40.08 14.30 -11.06
C SER A 429 -40.57 15.46 -11.92
N THR A 430 -40.10 15.55 -13.19
CA THR A 430 -40.41 16.68 -14.09
C THR A 430 -41.20 16.24 -15.32
N ASP A 431 -40.99 15.02 -15.79
CA ASP A 431 -41.48 14.55 -17.08
C ASP A 431 -42.76 13.74 -17.00
N TYR A 432 -43.17 13.33 -15.79
CA TYR A 432 -44.34 12.49 -15.58
C TYR A 432 -45.47 13.22 -14.83
N LYS A 433 -46.67 13.20 -15.42
CA LYS A 433 -47.88 13.68 -14.82
C LYS A 433 -48.63 12.59 -14.00
N SER A 434 -47.88 11.65 -13.42
CA SER A 434 -48.51 10.61 -12.58
C SER A 434 -48.81 11.15 -11.18
N PRO A 435 -49.99 10.94 -10.63
CA PRO A 435 -50.33 11.35 -9.27
C PRO A 435 -49.60 10.51 -8.19
N VAL A 436 -48.97 9.42 -8.60
CA VAL A 436 -48.26 8.49 -7.70
C VAL A 436 -46.80 8.41 -8.14
N MET A 437 -45.93 9.20 -7.51
CA MET A 437 -44.50 9.24 -7.79
C MET A 437 -43.72 9.36 -6.48
N PRO A 438 -42.47 8.82 -6.43
CA PRO A 438 -41.55 9.17 -5.37
C PRO A 438 -41.30 10.68 -5.37
N GLY A 439 -41.16 11.25 -4.19
CA GLY A 439 -40.83 12.67 -4.04
C GLY A 439 -39.43 13.01 -4.57
N ARG A 440 -38.96 14.21 -4.18
CA ARG A 440 -37.67 14.72 -4.65
C ARG A 440 -36.47 14.19 -3.89
N ILE A 441 -36.67 13.60 -2.71
CA ILE A 441 -35.60 13.04 -1.87
C ILE A 441 -35.66 11.53 -1.95
N ILE A 442 -34.73 10.96 -2.72
CA ILE A 442 -34.57 9.51 -2.85
C ILE A 442 -33.48 9.05 -1.88
N HIS A 443 -33.78 8.01 -1.09
CA HIS A 443 -32.83 7.42 -0.16
C HIS A 443 -32.08 6.27 -0.79
N HIS A 444 -32.82 5.28 -1.35
CA HIS A 444 -32.19 4.10 -1.93
C HIS A 444 -33.01 3.54 -3.10
N VAL A 445 -32.31 2.96 -4.08
CA VAL A 445 -32.90 2.38 -5.30
C VAL A 445 -32.35 0.98 -5.51
N LYS A 446 -33.22 -0.02 -5.71
CA LYS A 446 -32.81 -1.41 -5.94
C LYS A 446 -33.70 -2.12 -6.96
N LYS A 447 -33.09 -2.96 -7.82
CA LYS A 447 -33.83 -3.81 -8.75
C LYS A 447 -34.33 -5.07 -8.04
N TRP A 448 -35.62 -5.41 -8.27
CA TRP A 448 -36.21 -6.66 -7.89
C TRP A 448 -37.10 -7.20 -9.03
N LYS A 449 -36.66 -8.30 -9.66
CA LYS A 449 -37.29 -8.86 -10.88
C LYS A 449 -37.39 -7.80 -12.00
N ASN A 450 -38.59 -7.55 -12.53
CA ASN A 450 -38.87 -6.50 -13.53
C ASN A 450 -39.32 -5.17 -12.90
N LYS A 451 -39.04 -4.95 -11.64
CA LYS A 451 -39.42 -3.73 -10.91
C LYS A 451 -38.17 -3.04 -10.33
N ILE A 452 -38.25 -1.73 -10.20
CA ILE A 452 -37.29 -0.94 -9.42
C ILE A 452 -38.01 -0.51 -8.14
N VAL A 453 -37.45 -0.89 -7.02
CA VAL A 453 -37.92 -0.46 -5.69
C VAL A 453 -37.18 0.83 -5.35
N VAL A 454 -37.98 1.84 -4.99
CA VAL A 454 -37.47 3.19 -4.72
C VAL A 454 -37.96 3.61 -3.34
N SER A 455 -37.07 3.84 -2.42
CA SER A 455 -37.39 4.48 -1.15
C SER A 455 -37.16 5.96 -1.20
N SER A 456 -38.07 6.71 -0.65
CA SER A 456 -38.05 8.17 -0.61
C SER A 456 -38.61 8.67 0.72
N ARG A 457 -38.54 9.97 0.96
CA ARG A 457 -39.14 10.60 2.12
C ARG A 457 -40.66 10.37 2.19
N GLU A 458 -41.30 10.21 1.04
CA GLU A 458 -42.76 10.00 0.92
C GLU A 458 -43.15 8.53 1.02
N GLY A 459 -42.20 7.60 1.26
CA GLY A 459 -42.44 6.18 1.39
C GLY A 459 -41.74 5.33 0.35
N VAL A 460 -42.16 4.08 0.17
CA VAL A 460 -41.56 3.13 -0.76
C VAL A 460 -42.47 2.93 -1.98
N PHE A 461 -41.87 2.95 -3.16
CA PHE A 461 -42.55 2.84 -4.44
C PHE A 461 -41.98 1.69 -5.27
N LEU A 462 -42.84 1.05 -6.04
CA LEU A 462 -42.44 0.10 -7.07
C LEU A 462 -42.64 0.73 -8.45
N LEU A 463 -41.57 0.85 -9.22
CA LEU A 463 -41.63 1.22 -10.63
C LEU A 463 -41.59 -0.06 -11.47
N ASP A 464 -42.63 -0.33 -12.20
CA ASP A 464 -42.66 -1.41 -13.22
C ASP A 464 -41.86 -0.95 -14.45
N THR A 465 -40.82 -1.68 -14.81
CA THR A 465 -39.90 -1.29 -15.88
C THR A 465 -40.47 -1.41 -17.28
N ARG A 466 -41.57 -2.17 -17.46
CA ARG A 466 -42.26 -2.38 -18.74
C ARG A 466 -43.34 -1.31 -18.97
N SER A 467 -44.21 -1.13 -17.97
CA SER A 467 -45.31 -0.15 -18.07
C SER A 467 -44.87 1.28 -17.72
N ASN A 468 -43.71 1.42 -17.09
CA ASN A 468 -43.16 2.68 -16.60
C ASN A 468 -44.11 3.42 -15.59
N ARG A 469 -44.86 2.64 -14.79
CA ARG A 469 -45.83 3.14 -13.79
C ARG A 469 -45.33 2.85 -12.38
N PHE A 470 -45.57 3.82 -11.50
CA PHE A 470 -45.31 3.68 -10.08
C PHE A 470 -46.54 3.10 -9.33
N THR A 471 -46.27 2.30 -8.31
CA THR A 471 -47.22 1.86 -7.31
C THR A 471 -46.64 2.24 -5.95
N HIS A 472 -47.37 3.00 -5.16
CA HIS A 472 -47.02 3.30 -3.76
C HIS A 472 -47.29 2.07 -2.91
N LEU A 473 -46.29 1.67 -2.13
CA LEU A 473 -46.48 0.57 -1.17
C LEU A 473 -47.15 1.08 0.12
N PRO A 474 -47.85 0.19 0.88
CA PRO A 474 -48.50 0.57 2.13
C PRO A 474 -47.54 1.21 3.13
N ASP A 475 -48.07 2.05 4.04
CA ASP A 475 -47.31 2.80 5.04
C ASP A 475 -46.47 1.94 5.99
N CYS A 476 -46.75 0.65 6.06
CA CYS A 476 -45.96 -0.28 6.86
C CYS A 476 -44.49 -0.39 6.39
N PHE A 477 -44.16 0.02 5.15
CA PHE A 477 -42.78 0.08 4.63
C PHE A 477 -42.01 1.31 5.14
N GLY A 478 -42.71 2.40 5.52
CA GLY A 478 -42.12 3.64 6.02
C GLY A 478 -41.21 4.34 4.98
N GLU A 479 -40.32 5.21 5.42
CA GLU A 479 -39.35 5.89 4.56
C GLU A 479 -38.23 4.96 4.08
N ALA A 480 -37.94 3.88 4.81
CA ALA A 480 -36.95 2.85 4.51
C ALA A 480 -35.62 3.40 4.01
N MET A 481 -34.92 4.20 4.83
CA MET A 481 -33.64 4.81 4.47
C MET A 481 -32.60 3.76 4.09
N ILE A 482 -32.63 2.60 4.75
CA ILE A 482 -31.77 1.45 4.49
C ILE A 482 -32.67 0.26 4.27
N PHE A 483 -32.52 -0.43 3.15
CA PHE A 483 -33.24 -1.66 2.89
C PHE A 483 -32.48 -2.62 1.99
N ASP A 484 -32.82 -3.87 2.07
CA ASP A 484 -32.50 -4.91 1.10
C ASP A 484 -33.67 -5.83 0.79
N ILE A 485 -33.61 -6.56 -0.29
CA ILE A 485 -34.67 -7.45 -0.75
C ILE A 485 -34.08 -8.79 -1.14
N ASP A 486 -34.62 -9.87 -0.58
CA ASP A 486 -34.18 -11.21 -0.95
C ASP A 486 -34.84 -11.65 -2.29
N LYS A 487 -34.37 -12.78 -2.80
CA LYS A 487 -34.89 -13.38 -4.03
C LYS A 487 -36.39 -13.77 -3.97
N ASN A 488 -36.94 -13.96 -2.79
CA ASN A 488 -38.32 -14.31 -2.57
C ASN A 488 -39.25 -13.09 -2.49
N GLY A 489 -38.69 -11.87 -2.43
CA GLY A 489 -39.44 -10.63 -2.29
C GLY A 489 -39.71 -10.24 -0.85
N THR A 490 -38.92 -10.72 0.10
CA THR A 490 -38.95 -10.19 1.47
C THR A 490 -38.10 -8.92 1.51
N PHE A 491 -38.74 -7.83 1.85
CA PHE A 491 -38.13 -6.51 2.02
C PHE A 491 -37.69 -6.36 3.48
N TYR A 492 -36.42 -6.13 3.69
CA TYR A 492 -35.82 -5.94 5.01
C TYR A 492 -35.43 -4.47 5.17
N THR A 493 -35.91 -3.82 6.20
CA THR A 493 -35.61 -2.43 6.53
C THR A 493 -35.41 -2.24 8.02
N THR A 494 -34.91 -1.09 8.42
CA THR A 494 -34.71 -0.73 9.83
C THR A 494 -36.01 -0.35 10.51
N SER A 495 -36.13 -0.70 11.78
CA SER A 495 -37.20 -0.26 12.69
C SER A 495 -36.58 0.01 14.06
N GLY A 496 -36.15 1.24 14.28
CA GLY A 496 -35.23 1.53 15.37
C GLY A 496 -33.94 0.71 15.23
N ASN A 497 -33.52 0.04 16.31
CA ASN A 497 -32.35 -0.85 16.31
C ASN A 497 -32.66 -2.30 15.89
N ASN A 498 -33.82 -2.53 15.27
CA ASN A 498 -34.25 -3.85 14.82
C ASN A 498 -34.44 -3.89 13.31
N ILE A 499 -34.63 -5.07 12.75
CA ILE A 499 -34.98 -5.25 11.34
C ILE A 499 -36.44 -5.59 11.22
N LYS A 500 -37.14 -4.92 10.33
CA LYS A 500 -38.51 -5.24 9.92
C LYS A 500 -38.46 -5.99 8.58
N ALA A 501 -39.01 -7.16 8.54
CA ALA A 501 -39.18 -7.99 7.36
C ALA A 501 -40.62 -7.91 6.86
N ILE A 502 -40.84 -7.54 5.59
CA ILE A 502 -42.17 -7.35 5.00
C ILE A 502 -42.22 -8.06 3.64
N SER A 503 -43.23 -8.84 3.39
CA SER A 503 -43.41 -9.43 2.05
C SER A 503 -43.94 -8.39 1.05
N LEU A 504 -43.22 -8.20 -0.08
CA LEU A 504 -43.67 -7.30 -1.16
C LEU A 504 -44.97 -7.76 -1.82
N ASP A 505 -45.19 -9.07 -1.91
CA ASP A 505 -46.41 -9.66 -2.50
C ASP A 505 -47.56 -9.74 -1.51
N ALA A 506 -47.29 -9.69 -0.20
CA ALA A 506 -48.30 -9.77 0.88
C ALA A 506 -47.89 -8.85 2.06
N PRO A 507 -48.10 -7.54 1.96
CA PRO A 507 -47.64 -6.58 2.98
C PRO A 507 -48.17 -6.76 4.39
N HIS A 508 -49.25 -7.48 4.56
CA HIS A 508 -49.78 -7.85 5.87
C HIS A 508 -48.90 -8.89 6.60
N LYS A 509 -48.06 -9.63 5.86
CA LYS A 509 -47.05 -10.54 6.42
C LYS A 509 -45.82 -9.77 6.76
N GLN A 510 -45.69 -9.41 8.03
CA GLN A 510 -44.53 -8.68 8.54
C GLN A 510 -44.02 -9.29 9.84
N GLU A 511 -42.72 -9.21 10.06
CA GLU A 511 -42.04 -9.71 11.25
C GLU A 511 -41.02 -8.67 11.73
N ILE A 512 -40.85 -8.53 13.03
CA ILE A 512 -39.73 -7.73 13.60
C ILE A 512 -38.69 -8.68 14.14
N ILE A 513 -37.46 -8.54 13.64
CA ILE A 513 -36.30 -9.29 14.06
C ILE A 513 -35.55 -8.41 15.06
N SER A 514 -35.56 -8.79 16.34
CA SER A 514 -34.84 -8.09 17.39
C SER A 514 -33.36 -8.42 17.32
N LEU A 515 -32.54 -7.40 17.17
CA LEU A 515 -31.07 -7.57 17.03
C LEU A 515 -30.32 -7.45 18.36
N HIS A 516 -30.96 -6.91 19.39
CA HIS A 516 -30.33 -6.54 20.66
C HIS A 516 -29.07 -5.66 20.46
N ALA A 517 -29.02 -4.90 19.35
CA ALA A 517 -27.90 -4.05 19.00
C ALA A 517 -27.94 -2.74 19.80
N LEU A 518 -26.76 -2.30 20.25
CA LEU A 518 -26.60 -1.01 20.92
C LEU A 518 -26.37 0.15 19.94
N GLY A 519 -25.99 -0.16 18.68
CA GLY A 519 -25.67 0.82 17.63
C GLY A 519 -26.73 0.86 16.51
N GLU A 520 -26.72 1.95 15.76
CA GLU A 520 -27.57 2.14 14.59
C GLU A 520 -27.18 1.17 13.47
N VAL A 521 -28.17 0.63 12.75
CA VAL A 521 -27.95 -0.19 11.56
C VAL A 521 -27.51 0.72 10.41
N SER A 522 -26.36 0.42 9.82
CA SER A 522 -25.75 1.19 8.72
C SER A 522 -25.96 0.56 7.35
N HIS A 523 -26.07 -0.77 7.29
CA HIS A 523 -26.29 -1.51 6.04
C HIS A 523 -26.92 -2.87 6.29
N ILE A 524 -27.76 -3.32 5.35
CA ILE A 524 -28.38 -4.64 5.33
C ILE A 524 -28.03 -5.29 4.01
N LEU A 525 -27.57 -6.55 4.04
CA LEU A 525 -27.32 -7.36 2.86
C LEU A 525 -27.98 -8.73 3.05
N SER A 526 -28.93 -9.05 2.19
CA SER A 526 -29.61 -10.33 2.17
C SER A 526 -28.95 -11.26 1.14
N VAL A 527 -28.46 -12.40 1.61
CA VAL A 527 -27.84 -13.43 0.77
C VAL A 527 -28.39 -14.78 1.17
N ASP A 528 -29.09 -15.43 0.25
CA ASP A 528 -29.77 -16.71 0.45
C ASP A 528 -30.67 -16.70 1.69
N LYS A 529 -30.32 -17.41 2.75
CA LYS A 529 -31.05 -17.50 4.00
C LYS A 529 -30.42 -16.69 5.13
N LYS A 530 -29.50 -15.78 4.83
CA LYS A 530 -28.79 -14.97 5.84
C LYS A 530 -28.93 -13.49 5.56
N LEU A 531 -29.08 -12.73 6.64
CA LEU A 531 -28.93 -11.28 6.62
C LEU A 531 -27.60 -10.92 7.26
N TYR A 532 -26.78 -10.19 6.54
CA TYR A 532 -25.57 -9.57 7.05
C TYR A 532 -25.89 -8.11 7.35
N ILE A 533 -25.79 -7.73 8.61
CA ILE A 533 -26.21 -6.43 9.11
C ILE A 533 -24.99 -5.72 9.68
N CYS A 534 -24.63 -4.61 9.08
CA CYS A 534 -23.58 -3.73 9.58
C CYS A 534 -24.18 -2.73 10.57
N THR A 535 -23.43 -2.38 11.62
CA THR A 535 -23.86 -1.43 12.64
C THR A 535 -22.77 -0.40 12.97
N LEU A 536 -23.21 0.74 13.49
CA LEU A 536 -22.35 1.79 14.03
C LEU A 536 -22.19 1.60 15.56
N GLY A 537 -21.32 0.65 15.96
CA GLY A 537 -20.99 0.42 17.38
C GLY A 537 -21.21 -1.00 17.90
N SER A 538 -21.99 -1.86 17.21
CA SER A 538 -22.23 -3.26 17.60
C SER A 538 -21.54 -4.27 16.65
N GLY A 539 -20.69 -3.82 15.74
CA GLY A 539 -20.00 -4.68 14.79
C GLY A 539 -20.89 -5.19 13.66
N MET A 540 -20.69 -6.46 13.29
CA MET A 540 -21.46 -7.16 12.27
C MET A 540 -22.38 -8.21 12.90
N ILE A 541 -23.63 -8.21 12.50
CA ILE A 541 -24.63 -9.19 12.93
C ILE A 541 -25.01 -10.07 11.73
N VAL A 542 -25.03 -11.38 11.94
CA VAL A 542 -25.50 -12.36 10.95
C VAL A 542 -26.75 -13.03 11.51
N TYR A 543 -27.88 -12.83 10.84
CA TYR A 543 -29.13 -13.46 11.16
C TYR A 543 -29.45 -14.56 10.14
N ASP A 544 -29.70 -15.78 10.61
CA ASP A 544 -30.15 -16.87 9.76
C ASP A 544 -31.69 -16.88 9.74
N THR A 545 -32.30 -16.60 8.58
CA THR A 545 -33.75 -16.46 8.43
C THR A 545 -34.48 -17.79 8.55
N SER A 546 -33.80 -18.92 8.33
CA SER A 546 -34.40 -20.25 8.45
C SER A 546 -34.29 -20.83 9.85
N LEU A 547 -33.16 -20.64 10.52
CA LEU A 547 -32.92 -21.14 11.88
C LEU A 547 -33.32 -20.14 12.95
N LYS A 548 -33.62 -18.89 12.57
CA LYS A 548 -33.96 -17.79 13.49
C LYS A 548 -32.85 -17.51 14.52
N THR A 549 -31.60 -17.74 14.15
CA THR A 549 -30.43 -17.55 15.03
C THR A 549 -29.66 -16.28 14.68
N ILE A 550 -29.09 -15.65 15.71
CA ILE A 550 -28.29 -14.45 15.60
C ILE A 550 -26.86 -14.75 16.04
N ASN A 551 -25.88 -14.36 15.24
CA ASN A 551 -24.46 -14.35 15.59
C ASN A 551 -23.94 -12.92 15.47
N THR A 552 -23.40 -12.39 16.55
CA THR A 552 -22.81 -11.04 16.59
C THR A 552 -21.30 -11.14 16.65
N TYR A 553 -20.62 -10.45 15.73
CA TYR A 553 -19.17 -10.35 15.63
C TYR A 553 -18.75 -8.94 15.98
N THR A 554 -17.90 -8.83 17.01
CA THR A 554 -17.36 -7.56 17.51
C THR A 554 -15.86 -7.63 17.60
N SER A 555 -15.19 -6.50 17.79
CA SER A 555 -13.75 -6.43 18.06
C SER A 555 -13.33 -7.15 19.37
N TYR A 556 -14.29 -7.48 20.25
CA TYR A 556 -14.03 -8.16 21.52
C TYR A 556 -14.12 -9.68 21.41
N ASN A 557 -14.93 -10.22 20.50
CA ASN A 557 -15.18 -11.67 20.39
C ASN A 557 -14.69 -12.26 19.06
N SER A 558 -14.10 -11.46 18.20
CA SER A 558 -13.60 -11.86 16.90
C SER A 558 -12.42 -11.00 16.46
N ASN A 559 -11.80 -11.31 15.32
CA ASN A 559 -10.75 -10.48 14.71
C ASN A 559 -11.32 -9.33 13.85
N LEU A 560 -12.55 -8.92 14.07
CA LEU A 560 -13.11 -7.72 13.47
C LEU A 560 -12.35 -6.48 14.00
N PRO A 561 -11.79 -5.61 13.16
CA PRO A 561 -10.91 -4.54 13.63
C PRO A 561 -11.63 -3.41 14.37
N SER A 562 -12.94 -3.26 14.15
CA SER A 562 -13.78 -2.24 14.79
C SER A 562 -15.24 -2.65 14.82
N ASN A 563 -15.99 -2.08 15.77
CA ASN A 563 -17.43 -2.23 15.84
C ASN A 563 -18.21 -1.27 14.93
N TYR A 564 -17.51 -0.37 14.21
CA TYR A 564 -18.10 0.55 13.24
C TYR A 564 -17.97 -0.02 11.83
N CYS A 565 -19.03 -0.72 11.39
CA CYS A 565 -19.13 -1.28 10.04
C CYS A 565 -20.09 -0.41 9.23
N TYR A 566 -19.64 0.10 8.07
CA TYR A 566 -20.41 1.06 7.27
C TYR A 566 -21.25 0.40 6.17
N SER A 567 -20.66 -0.53 5.43
CA SER A 567 -21.30 -1.22 4.31
C SER A 567 -20.70 -2.59 4.09
N SER A 568 -21.39 -3.44 3.33
CA SER A 568 -20.93 -4.78 2.98
C SER A 568 -21.34 -5.20 1.58
N ARG A 569 -20.51 -6.06 0.94
CA ARG A 569 -20.81 -6.71 -0.35
C ARG A 569 -20.26 -8.13 -0.35
N LEU A 570 -20.94 -9.03 -1.04
CA LEU A 570 -20.49 -10.41 -1.21
C LEU A 570 -19.63 -10.53 -2.47
N THR A 571 -18.46 -11.17 -2.38
CA THR A 571 -17.62 -11.52 -3.52
C THR A 571 -18.21 -12.72 -4.28
N LEU A 572 -17.73 -12.95 -5.50
CA LEU A 572 -18.17 -14.10 -6.30
C LEU A 572 -17.79 -15.44 -5.68
N ASN A 573 -16.74 -15.45 -4.83
CA ASN A 573 -16.27 -16.63 -4.11
C ASN A 573 -16.97 -16.81 -2.74
N GLY A 574 -18.03 -16.06 -2.47
CA GLY A 574 -18.82 -16.19 -1.23
C GLY A 574 -18.17 -15.56 0.01
N LYS A 575 -17.13 -14.73 -0.14
CA LYS A 575 -16.57 -13.94 0.95
C LYS A 575 -17.33 -12.63 1.10
N LEU A 576 -17.46 -12.13 2.31
CA LEU A 576 -18.11 -10.84 2.56
C LEU A 576 -17.05 -9.76 2.76
N ILE A 577 -17.11 -8.71 1.95
CA ILE A 577 -16.29 -7.52 2.13
C ILE A 577 -17.06 -6.51 2.95
N LEU A 578 -16.42 -6.00 3.98
CA LEU A 578 -16.91 -4.98 4.90
C LEU A 578 -16.00 -3.75 4.80
N ILE A 579 -16.56 -2.57 4.90
CA ILE A 579 -15.82 -1.33 5.10
C ILE A 579 -16.21 -0.68 6.42
N GLY A 580 -15.25 -0.02 7.06
CA GLY A 580 -15.45 0.64 8.34
C GLY A 580 -14.35 1.67 8.62
N ASP A 581 -14.36 2.25 9.80
CA ASP A 581 -13.38 3.27 10.24
C ASP A 581 -11.93 2.76 10.34
N ARG A 582 -11.74 1.43 10.39
CA ARG A 582 -10.42 0.80 10.46
C ARG A 582 -9.97 0.18 9.13
N GLY A 583 -10.65 0.48 8.02
CA GLY A 583 -10.27 0.07 6.68
C GLY A 583 -11.23 -0.95 6.04
N ILE A 584 -10.67 -1.87 5.25
CA ILE A 584 -11.41 -2.88 4.49
C ILE A 584 -11.21 -4.24 5.16
N THR A 585 -12.30 -4.96 5.41
CA THR A 585 -12.26 -6.26 6.08
C THR A 585 -12.96 -7.31 5.22
N MET A 586 -12.34 -8.47 5.05
CA MET A 586 -12.93 -9.65 4.43
C MET A 586 -13.36 -10.64 5.52
N PHE A 587 -14.60 -11.07 5.48
CA PHE A 587 -15.15 -12.13 6.32
C PHE A 587 -15.31 -13.42 5.51
N ASP A 588 -14.62 -14.47 5.94
CA ASP A 588 -14.78 -15.82 5.41
C ASP A 588 -16.06 -16.42 5.99
N THR A 589 -17.10 -16.55 5.17
CA THR A 589 -18.43 -16.99 5.62
C THR A 589 -18.45 -18.46 6.08
N ASP A 590 -17.49 -19.28 5.60
CA ASP A 590 -17.37 -20.69 5.95
C ASP A 590 -16.55 -20.89 7.23
N LYS A 591 -15.36 -20.28 7.28
CA LYS A 591 -14.44 -20.35 8.42
C LYS A 591 -14.84 -19.43 9.58
N LYS A 592 -15.72 -18.45 9.33
CA LYS A 592 -16.13 -17.40 10.29
C LYS A 592 -14.94 -16.60 10.84
N THR A 593 -13.96 -16.33 9.99
CA THR A 593 -12.75 -15.58 10.32
C THR A 593 -12.68 -14.27 9.54
N PHE A 594 -12.00 -13.28 10.13
CA PHE A 594 -11.79 -11.96 9.52
C PHE A 594 -10.33 -11.78 9.13
N ALA A 595 -10.12 -11.15 7.97
CA ALA A 595 -8.83 -10.66 7.53
C ALA A 595 -8.99 -9.21 7.05
N SER A 596 -8.05 -8.31 7.37
CA SER A 596 -8.27 -6.87 7.16
C SER A 596 -7.07 -6.19 6.54
N ILE A 597 -7.36 -5.24 5.64
CA ILE A 597 -6.43 -4.21 5.18
C ILE A 597 -6.74 -2.98 6.04
N LYS A 598 -5.79 -2.64 6.94
CA LYS A 598 -5.97 -1.54 7.89
C LYS A 598 -6.02 -0.18 7.17
N GLN A 599 -6.69 0.79 7.80
CA GLN A 599 -6.81 2.17 7.29
C GLN A 599 -5.45 2.81 7.01
N ASP A 600 -4.42 2.50 7.79
CA ASP A 600 -3.07 3.04 7.65
C ASP A 600 -2.38 2.61 6.33
N TYR A 601 -2.86 1.54 5.69
CA TYR A 601 -2.41 1.09 4.35
C TYR A 601 -3.25 1.67 3.21
N LEU A 602 -4.25 2.48 3.51
CA LEU A 602 -5.12 3.12 2.54
C LEU A 602 -4.75 4.60 2.42
N LYS A 603 -4.79 5.12 1.20
CA LYS A 603 -4.38 6.50 0.92
C LYS A 603 -5.31 7.56 1.54
N ALA A 604 -6.58 7.21 1.73
CA ALA A 604 -7.58 8.12 2.25
C ALA A 604 -8.55 7.41 3.20
N PRO A 605 -9.15 8.16 4.14
CA PRO A 605 -10.14 7.59 5.05
C PRO A 605 -11.38 7.07 4.32
N ILE A 606 -11.82 5.88 4.72
CA ILE A 606 -13.14 5.37 4.40
C ILE A 606 -14.10 5.94 5.45
N ILE A 607 -15.16 6.56 5.01
CA ILE A 607 -16.19 7.12 5.90
C ILE A 607 -17.57 6.54 5.59
N TYR A 608 -18.53 6.76 6.48
CA TYR A 608 -19.91 6.35 6.26
C TYR A 608 -20.48 6.98 4.98
N GLY A 609 -21.10 6.16 4.15
CA GLY A 609 -21.60 6.56 2.83
C GLY A 609 -20.70 6.20 1.66
N CYS A 610 -19.45 5.79 1.89
CA CYS A 610 -18.59 5.23 0.85
C CYS A 610 -19.13 3.88 0.35
N GLY A 611 -19.06 3.66 -0.96
CA GLY A 611 -19.58 2.47 -1.61
C GLY A 611 -18.56 1.35 -1.82
N ILE A 612 -19.05 0.15 -2.10
CA ILE A 612 -18.27 -1.02 -2.51
C ILE A 612 -18.82 -1.54 -3.82
N CYS A 613 -17.95 -1.84 -4.78
CA CYS A 613 -18.30 -2.53 -6.03
C CYS A 613 -17.38 -3.74 -6.24
N ILE A 614 -17.91 -4.84 -6.75
CA ILE A 614 -17.15 -6.04 -7.05
C ILE A 614 -17.32 -6.36 -8.53
N SER A 615 -16.21 -6.51 -9.26
CA SER A 615 -16.21 -6.82 -10.68
C SER A 615 -16.50 -8.30 -10.96
N LYS A 616 -16.70 -8.61 -12.24
CA LYS A 616 -16.85 -10.00 -12.69
C LYS A 616 -15.56 -10.82 -12.57
N GLU A 617 -14.43 -10.16 -12.50
CA GLU A 617 -13.11 -10.73 -12.23
C GLU A 617 -12.81 -10.85 -10.72
N ASN A 618 -13.80 -10.57 -9.88
CA ASN A 618 -13.71 -10.57 -8.42
C ASN A 618 -12.76 -9.51 -7.84
N ILE A 619 -12.53 -8.43 -8.57
CA ILE A 619 -11.79 -7.27 -8.10
C ILE A 619 -12.73 -6.41 -7.26
N ILE A 620 -12.25 -5.95 -6.12
CA ILE A 620 -12.98 -5.16 -5.14
C ILE A 620 -12.60 -3.69 -5.30
N TYR A 621 -13.59 -2.82 -5.48
CA TYR A 621 -13.44 -1.37 -5.53
C TYR A 621 -14.14 -0.76 -4.32
N VAL A 622 -13.43 0.06 -3.58
CA VAL A 622 -13.91 0.75 -2.38
C VAL A 622 -13.73 2.25 -2.57
N GLY A 623 -14.82 2.99 -2.40
CA GLY A 623 -14.78 4.44 -2.38
C GLY A 623 -14.17 4.97 -1.08
N ASP A 624 -13.51 6.13 -1.15
CA ASP A 624 -12.99 6.85 -0.01
C ASP A 624 -13.12 8.37 -0.19
N THR A 625 -12.52 9.17 0.68
CA THR A 625 -12.65 10.64 0.64
C THR A 625 -11.78 11.32 -0.43
N LYS A 626 -10.93 10.57 -1.14
CA LYS A 626 -10.05 11.12 -2.19
C LYS A 626 -10.19 10.41 -3.53
N GLY A 627 -10.91 9.28 -3.57
CA GLY A 627 -11.02 8.52 -4.79
C GLY A 627 -11.50 7.09 -4.58
N ILE A 628 -10.87 6.15 -5.28
CA ILE A 628 -11.25 4.73 -5.27
C ILE A 628 -10.02 3.88 -4.99
N THR A 629 -10.14 3.02 -3.99
CA THR A 629 -9.15 1.99 -3.69
C THR A 629 -9.58 0.67 -4.35
N ARG A 630 -8.70 0.09 -5.16
CA ARG A 630 -8.84 -1.24 -5.75
C ARG A 630 -8.03 -2.25 -4.94
N VAL A 631 -8.66 -3.36 -4.57
CA VAL A 631 -8.02 -4.49 -3.85
C VAL A 631 -8.47 -5.81 -4.44
N GLU A 632 -7.70 -6.88 -4.19
CA GLU A 632 -8.03 -8.27 -4.53
C GLU A 632 -8.15 -9.14 -3.28
N GLU A 633 -8.79 -10.29 -3.37
CA GLU A 633 -8.93 -11.21 -2.22
C GLU A 633 -7.57 -11.66 -1.66
N SER A 634 -6.55 -11.79 -2.52
CA SER A 634 -5.17 -12.13 -2.15
C SER A 634 -4.54 -11.13 -1.18
N ASP A 635 -4.95 -9.86 -1.22
CA ASP A 635 -4.41 -8.82 -0.34
C ASP A 635 -4.78 -9.02 1.13
N PHE A 636 -5.88 -9.73 1.38
CA PHE A 636 -6.31 -10.08 2.73
C PHE A 636 -5.64 -11.33 3.27
N LEU A 637 -5.11 -12.20 2.39
CA LEU A 637 -4.61 -13.52 2.74
C LEU A 637 -3.12 -13.56 3.05
N SER A 638 -2.41 -12.45 2.84
CA SER A 638 -1.02 -12.32 3.27
C SER A 638 -0.98 -12.17 4.80
N PRO A 639 -0.77 -13.25 5.58
CA PRO A 639 -0.49 -13.06 6.98
C PRO A 639 0.81 -12.27 7.07
N LEU A 640 0.93 -11.40 8.05
CA LEU A 640 2.22 -10.95 8.55
C LEU A 640 3.01 -12.23 8.92
N GLN A 641 3.78 -12.79 7.98
CA GLN A 641 4.55 -14.02 8.19
C GLN A 641 5.63 -13.82 9.26
N HIS A 642 5.91 -12.57 9.62
CA HIS A 642 6.88 -12.23 10.63
C HIS A 642 6.16 -11.69 11.88
N LYS A 643 6.39 -12.35 13.01
CA LYS A 643 6.02 -11.81 14.33
C LYS A 643 6.67 -10.44 14.48
N GLN A 644 5.86 -9.40 14.57
CA GLN A 644 6.37 -8.05 14.79
C GLN A 644 6.99 -8.00 16.19
N PRO A 645 8.25 -7.59 16.34
CA PRO A 645 8.83 -7.41 17.66
C PRO A 645 8.12 -6.25 18.33
N ILE A 646 7.69 -6.49 19.56
CA ILE A 646 7.17 -5.46 20.46
C ILE A 646 8.28 -5.19 21.47
N TYR A 647 8.66 -3.93 21.62
CA TYR A 647 9.64 -3.55 22.62
C TYR A 647 9.31 -2.21 23.27
N PHE A 648 9.86 -2.00 24.46
CA PHE A 648 9.78 -0.70 25.12
C PHE A 648 10.79 0.25 24.48
N SER A 649 10.31 1.36 23.91
CA SER A 649 11.17 2.30 23.18
C SER A 649 11.77 3.37 24.07
N ASN A 650 10.96 3.96 24.95
CA ASN A 650 11.37 5.05 25.82
C ASN A 650 10.77 4.92 27.21
N ILE A 651 11.49 5.41 28.21
CA ILE A 651 10.97 5.65 29.55
C ILE A 651 11.12 7.13 29.91
N ASN A 652 10.04 7.71 30.38
CA ASN A 652 10.03 9.06 30.91
C ASN A 652 9.80 8.97 32.45
N VAL A 653 10.69 9.54 33.21
CA VAL A 653 10.61 9.58 34.66
C VAL A 653 10.54 11.04 35.10
N ASN A 654 9.48 11.40 35.81
CA ASN A 654 9.21 12.76 36.28
C ASN A 654 9.31 13.81 35.17
N ASN A 655 8.70 13.50 33.99
CA ASN A 655 8.69 14.31 32.78
C ASN A 655 10.05 14.48 32.07
N ALA A 656 11.05 13.69 32.39
CA ALA A 656 12.33 13.65 31.69
C ALA A 656 12.53 12.30 31.02
N ILE A 657 12.87 12.31 29.70
CA ILE A 657 13.25 11.10 28.97
C ILE A 657 14.59 10.63 29.49
N ILE A 658 14.67 9.35 29.87
CA ILE A 658 15.90 8.74 30.41
C ILE A 658 16.63 8.03 29.27
N HIS A 659 17.85 8.45 29.01
CA HIS A 659 18.78 7.79 28.10
C HIS A 659 19.76 6.88 28.86
N PRO A 660 20.29 5.83 28.20
CA PRO A 660 21.36 5.01 28.79
C PRO A 660 22.59 5.85 29.08
N SER A 661 23.26 5.57 30.21
CA SER A 661 24.58 6.15 30.49
C SER A 661 25.42 5.19 31.36
N GLU A 662 26.76 5.22 31.24
CA GLU A 662 27.65 4.39 32.02
C GLU A 662 27.50 4.64 33.53
N GLU A 663 27.26 5.89 33.94
CA GLU A 663 26.94 6.30 35.32
C GLU A 663 25.45 6.26 35.65
N GLY A 664 24.63 5.79 34.70
CA GLY A 664 23.17 5.84 34.76
C GLY A 664 22.61 5.06 35.95
N LYS A 665 22.00 5.78 36.88
CA LYS A 665 21.30 5.17 38.02
C LYS A 665 20.05 4.43 37.63
N ILE A 666 19.42 4.78 36.49
CA ILE A 666 18.14 4.23 36.00
C ILE A 666 18.34 3.27 34.84
N LEU A 667 19.04 3.70 33.79
CA LEU A 667 19.30 2.87 32.61
C LEU A 667 20.80 2.78 32.32
N LYS A 668 21.32 1.55 32.23
CA LYS A 668 22.67 1.25 31.71
C LYS A 668 22.69 0.88 30.27
N LYS A 669 21.55 0.41 29.72
CA LYS A 669 21.31 0.06 28.35
C LYS A 669 20.00 0.67 27.92
N SER A 670 19.77 0.79 26.59
CA SER A 670 18.48 1.25 26.09
C SER A 670 17.36 0.34 26.59
N LEU A 671 16.18 0.89 26.74
CA LEU A 671 15.05 0.24 27.40
C LEU A 671 14.70 -1.12 26.76
N ALA A 672 14.84 -1.23 25.43
CA ALA A 672 14.60 -2.48 24.69
C ALA A 672 15.52 -3.64 25.11
N PHE A 673 16.65 -3.37 25.76
CA PHE A 673 17.63 -4.36 26.23
C PHE A 673 17.75 -4.39 27.76
N THR A 674 16.80 -3.79 28.48
CA THR A 674 16.81 -3.67 29.93
C THR A 674 15.72 -4.57 30.52
N ASP A 675 16.13 -5.54 31.36
CA ASP A 675 15.20 -6.48 32.01
C ASP A 675 14.63 -5.93 33.32
N ARG A 676 15.33 -4.98 33.93
CA ARG A 676 14.95 -4.44 35.23
C ARG A 676 15.34 -2.96 35.37
N ILE A 677 14.43 -2.18 35.92
CA ILE A 677 14.62 -0.76 36.23
C ILE A 677 14.43 -0.57 37.75
N ASP A 678 15.39 0.04 38.40
CA ASP A 678 15.31 0.40 39.81
C ASP A 678 15.09 1.92 39.93
N LEU A 679 13.99 2.30 40.58
CA LEU A 679 13.58 3.70 40.73
C LEU A 679 13.58 4.08 42.21
N ALA A 680 14.01 5.31 42.53
CA ALA A 680 13.87 5.88 43.87
C ALA A 680 12.41 6.26 44.16
N SER A 681 12.04 6.34 45.43
CA SER A 681 10.68 6.69 45.85
C SER A 681 10.18 8.05 45.35
N SER A 682 11.08 8.97 45.02
CA SER A 682 10.79 10.27 44.41
C SER A 682 10.58 10.23 42.89
N GLN A 683 10.85 9.08 42.26
CA GLN A 683 10.71 8.84 40.81
C GLN A 683 9.41 8.10 40.53
N ASN A 684 8.28 8.70 40.84
CA ASN A 684 6.97 8.06 40.91
C ASN A 684 6.04 8.39 39.73
N ASN A 685 6.42 9.33 38.85
CA ASN A 685 5.71 9.61 37.63
C ASN A 685 6.45 8.96 36.47
N ILE A 686 5.90 7.86 35.95
CA ILE A 686 6.56 7.01 34.95
C ILE A 686 5.65 6.86 33.74
N ILE A 687 6.18 7.14 32.53
CA ILE A 687 5.55 6.87 31.25
C ILE A 687 6.49 5.95 30.47
N ILE A 688 5.98 4.81 30.04
CA ILE A 688 6.71 3.86 29.17
C ILE A 688 6.04 3.83 27.82
N GLU A 689 6.82 4.10 26.77
CA GLU A 689 6.35 4.00 25.39
C GLU A 689 6.60 2.58 24.86
N LEU A 690 5.54 1.98 24.34
CA LEU A 690 5.59 0.70 23.63
C LEU A 690 5.68 0.99 22.15
N LEU A 691 6.60 0.33 21.47
CA LEU A 691 6.73 0.39 20.02
C LEU A 691 6.43 -0.96 19.40
N VAL A 692 5.57 -0.95 18.39
CA VAL A 692 5.33 -2.07 17.49
C VAL A 692 5.73 -1.60 16.11
N LEU A 693 6.78 -2.17 15.55
CA LEU A 693 7.20 -1.86 14.17
C LEU A 693 6.19 -2.49 13.19
N ILE A 694 5.17 -1.73 12.86
CA ILE A 694 4.25 -2.05 11.76
C ILE A 694 4.73 -1.24 10.55
N ILE A 695 5.49 -1.87 9.68
CA ILE A 695 5.97 -1.29 8.43
C ILE A 695 5.19 -1.89 7.28
#